data_3df5216b6fbb42ca44813c89b50674aa
#
_entry.id   3df5216b6fbb42ca44813c89b50674aa
#
_cell.length_a   1.000
_cell.length_b   1.000
_cell.length_c   1.000
_cell.angle_alpha   90.00
_cell.angle_beta   90.00
_cell.angle_gamma   90.00
#
_symmetry.space_group_name_H-M   'P 1'
#
loop_
_entity.id
_entity.type
_entity.pdbx_description
1 polymer ?
#
loop_
_entity_poly.entity_id
_entity_poly.type
_entity_poly.pdbx_seq_one_letter_code
_entity_poly.pdbx_strand_id
1 'polypeptide(L)'
;MNWMFQQALLRTGALLASVPMVAILAAEVRSEAAGSLPKVTVVGESDADDVVTHPFPAEVEGTKVYSGKKVTILDFDALPQIQSDNYRQAFSQIPGLMVSELPNASLLSLGYRGIGDPHESQNLLVLKDGMPFVVDLYGYPTVYFAPPFESVDRLEFIRGGASLMYGPQPSGALNYVTHQPRRDRPFALRTQHVLGSYGLYTTHTLIDGTDGKLGYLVSFDHRQGNSFRRQNGDFEINSGSIRLVYDASDETRWTFDMDATASDSGEPGGLTLKTGVGLLNYWNDRRATQNLHDRLRIERYIPSVGLEHRWSDSTLMTARAWGGTYERQSLRQRNSGGSAFGNTANLIDSNTINTHRYATFGAEARIRHDWQAWNNDHTLVGGVSTYASDAPYELDRGASATAETGTPRQRSQRETAAGSVFAENVFRFGRLSITPGFRVENIHQSIRETLNLDKTTSPLLRDSGLDTVPLGAVGLSYTLNPAAELYANLSQGYKAKTYGDALPLGNNTAVSSTLQPGHTWTAEAGVRGRPGDFWNYDLSVFRIDYDDRFGAVTTAGITRYENVGRSVNQGVDAATELDLIGVSDRLYGTDLGKSWGALSVYGNVSWLDAEFVSGPLQGLTPQYAPDHIIRTGLIYRLGRRVKVAWLGTFVDNHFANDNNTADFRIPGYTVWDLTAEWEFWPDRARLFGGLNNAFDRQYWSRVRANGIDPAVGRNVYAGLSLQF
;
A
#
# COMPACT_ATOMS: atom_id res chain seq x y z
N MET A 1 -7.81 14.03 26.71
CA MET A 1 -7.80 12.62 26.28
C MET A 1 -9.06 11.84 26.68
N ASN A 2 -9.48 11.78 27.94
CA ASN A 2 -10.67 11.01 28.36
C ASN A 2 -12.03 11.48 27.77
N TRP A 3 -12.22 12.75 27.50
CA TRP A 3 -13.50 13.28 27.00
C TRP A 3 -13.72 13.03 25.50
N MET A 4 -12.65 13.05 24.68
CA MET A 4 -12.73 12.77 23.24
C MET A 4 -13.03 11.29 22.94
N PHE A 5 -12.46 10.37 23.72
CA PHE A 5 -12.74 8.93 23.58
C PHE A 5 -14.21 8.57 23.91
N GLN A 6 -14.80 9.22 24.92
CA GLN A 6 -16.21 8.99 25.27
C GLN A 6 -17.18 9.54 24.21
N GLN A 7 -16.87 10.65 23.58
CA GLN A 7 -17.71 11.22 22.50
C GLN A 7 -17.65 10.39 21.21
N ALA A 8 -16.48 9.85 20.85
CA ALA A 8 -16.33 8.96 19.70
C ALA A 8 -17.10 7.64 19.90
N LEU A 9 -17.03 7.04 21.09
CA LEU A 9 -17.73 5.80 21.44
C LEU A 9 -19.27 6.00 21.47
N LEU A 10 -19.77 7.14 21.95
CA LEU A 10 -21.20 7.43 21.99
C LEU A 10 -21.79 7.66 20.58
N ARG A 11 -21.03 8.28 19.67
CA ARG A 11 -21.49 8.50 18.29
C ARG A 11 -21.43 7.23 17.44
N THR A 12 -20.44 6.36 17.66
CA THR A 12 -20.36 5.02 17.02
C THR A 12 -21.46 4.07 17.50
N GLY A 13 -21.82 4.14 18.77
CA GLY A 13 -22.95 3.37 19.31
C GLY A 13 -24.32 3.73 18.68
N ALA A 14 -24.52 5.00 18.34
CA ALA A 14 -25.74 5.48 17.68
C ALA A 14 -25.83 5.06 16.20
N LEU A 15 -24.69 4.96 15.50
CA LEU A 15 -24.63 4.47 14.11
C LEU A 15 -24.85 2.95 14.00
N LEU A 16 -24.34 2.18 14.97
CA LEU A 16 -24.59 0.74 15.06
C LEU A 16 -26.04 0.40 15.39
N ALA A 17 -26.75 1.27 16.12
CA ALA A 17 -28.17 1.11 16.45
C ALA A 17 -29.10 1.32 15.23
N SER A 18 -28.63 1.92 14.15
CA SER A 18 -29.40 2.13 12.92
C SER A 18 -29.18 1.05 11.84
N VAL A 19 -28.30 0.09 12.08
CA VAL A 19 -28.13 -1.08 11.20
C VAL A 19 -29.12 -2.15 11.66
N PRO A 20 -30.07 -2.63 10.82
CA PRO A 20 -30.95 -3.71 11.20
C PRO A 20 -30.11 -4.94 11.54
N MET A 21 -30.19 -5.38 12.78
CA MET A 21 -29.58 -6.62 13.27
C MET A 21 -30.25 -7.78 12.51
N VAL A 22 -29.61 -8.26 11.46
CA VAL A 22 -30.00 -9.50 10.81
C VAL A 22 -29.69 -10.62 11.80
N ALA A 23 -30.71 -11.03 12.55
CA ALA A 23 -30.63 -12.21 13.37
C ALA A 23 -30.38 -13.40 12.46
N ILE A 24 -29.16 -13.93 12.50
CA ILE A 24 -28.84 -15.23 11.91
C ILE A 24 -29.59 -16.26 12.72
N LEU A 25 -30.72 -16.73 12.22
CA LEU A 25 -31.42 -17.89 12.73
C LEU A 25 -30.48 -19.09 12.56
N ALA A 26 -29.84 -19.51 13.65
CA ALA A 26 -29.17 -20.80 13.73
C ALA A 26 -30.26 -21.90 13.67
N ALA A 27 -30.48 -22.46 12.49
CA ALA A 27 -31.23 -23.69 12.37
C ALA A 27 -30.36 -24.84 12.91
N GLU A 28 -30.78 -25.45 14.00
CA GLU A 28 -30.20 -26.71 14.48
C GLU A 28 -30.36 -27.81 13.41
N VAL A 29 -29.29 -28.05 12.65
CA VAL A 29 -29.17 -29.25 11.81
C VAL A 29 -28.42 -30.29 12.60
N ARG A 30 -29.10 -31.40 12.89
CA ARG A 30 -28.50 -32.58 13.54
C ARG A 30 -27.32 -33.11 12.72
N SER A 31 -26.18 -33.24 13.40
CA SER A 31 -24.93 -33.82 12.90
C SER A 31 -25.11 -35.33 12.72
N GLU A 32 -24.90 -35.83 11.51
CA GLU A 32 -24.48 -37.21 11.27
C GLU A 32 -23.08 -37.20 10.62
N ALA A 33 -22.17 -37.92 11.31
CA ALA A 33 -20.84 -38.39 10.89
C ALA A 33 -19.89 -37.34 10.24
N ALA A 34 -19.04 -36.76 11.06
CA ALA A 34 -17.91 -35.95 10.65
C ALA A 34 -16.81 -36.79 9.97
N GLY A 35 -16.66 -36.65 8.68
CA GLY A 35 -15.38 -36.88 8.04
C GLY A 35 -14.40 -35.76 8.51
N SER A 36 -13.19 -36.15 8.91
CA SER A 36 -12.18 -35.19 9.36
C SER A 36 -11.92 -34.12 8.26
N LEU A 37 -12.26 -32.88 8.57
CA LEU A 37 -11.90 -31.73 7.71
C LEU A 37 -10.37 -31.69 7.57
N PRO A 38 -9.85 -31.27 6.40
CA PRO A 38 -8.42 -31.11 6.22
C PRO A 38 -7.93 -30.11 7.27
N LYS A 39 -6.84 -30.47 7.97
CA LYS A 39 -6.15 -29.58 8.90
C LYS A 39 -5.92 -28.25 8.17
N VAL A 40 -6.29 -27.13 8.81
CA VAL A 40 -5.85 -25.81 8.38
C VAL A 40 -4.34 -25.86 8.26
N THR A 41 -3.84 -25.94 7.06
CA THR A 41 -2.42 -25.81 6.79
C THR A 41 -2.11 -24.34 7.02
N VAL A 42 -1.59 -24.00 8.19
CA VAL A 42 -0.78 -22.81 8.32
C VAL A 42 0.29 -23.00 7.25
N VAL A 43 0.38 -22.08 6.29
CA VAL A 43 1.48 -22.09 5.32
C VAL A 43 2.74 -22.01 6.18
N GLY A 44 3.40 -23.17 6.37
CA GLY A 44 4.64 -23.27 7.11
C GLY A 44 5.69 -22.43 6.40
N GLU A 45 6.75 -22.09 7.12
CA GLU A 45 7.96 -21.49 6.55
C GLU A 45 8.21 -22.10 5.17
N SER A 46 8.19 -21.26 4.11
CA SER A 46 8.45 -21.74 2.76
C SER A 46 9.86 -22.31 2.75
N ASP A 47 10.00 -23.53 2.26
CA ASP A 47 11.34 -24.05 1.97
C ASP A 47 12.03 -23.06 1.01
N ALA A 48 13.23 -22.60 1.37
CA ALA A 48 13.95 -21.52 0.69
C ALA A 48 14.33 -21.78 -0.79
N ASP A 49 13.85 -22.87 -1.35
CA ASP A 49 14.02 -23.27 -2.75
C ASP A 49 12.82 -22.85 -3.64
N ASP A 50 11.82 -22.17 -3.06
CA ASP A 50 10.61 -21.79 -3.77
C ASP A 50 10.78 -20.53 -4.62
N VAL A 51 9.98 -20.46 -5.69
CA VAL A 51 9.91 -19.30 -6.60
C VAL A 51 9.43 -18.04 -5.88
N VAL A 52 9.82 -16.86 -6.37
CA VAL A 52 9.55 -15.55 -5.74
C VAL A 52 8.06 -15.24 -5.57
N THR A 53 7.20 -15.78 -6.43
CA THR A 53 5.75 -15.52 -6.36
C THR A 53 4.98 -16.81 -6.20
N HIS A 54 4.01 -16.81 -5.29
CA HIS A 54 3.07 -17.90 -5.12
C HIS A 54 1.79 -17.60 -5.90
N PRO A 55 1.55 -18.27 -7.05
CA PRO A 55 0.37 -17.98 -7.88
C PRO A 55 -0.93 -18.52 -7.29
N PHE A 56 -0.85 -19.47 -6.35
CA PHE A 56 -2.01 -20.11 -5.73
C PHE A 56 -2.13 -19.71 -4.25
N PRO A 57 -2.84 -18.61 -3.91
CA PRO A 57 -3.23 -18.37 -2.53
C PRO A 57 -4.24 -19.44 -2.10
N ALA A 58 -4.28 -19.75 -0.82
CA ALA A 58 -5.35 -20.56 -0.27
C ALA A 58 -6.70 -19.90 -0.58
N GLU A 59 -7.75 -20.67 -0.92
CA GLU A 59 -9.08 -20.10 -1.18
C GLU A 59 -9.61 -19.28 0.00
N VAL A 60 -9.34 -19.76 1.22
CA VAL A 60 -9.70 -19.10 2.48
C VAL A 60 -8.56 -19.31 3.49
N GLU A 61 -8.05 -18.21 4.06
CA GLU A 61 -7.05 -18.23 5.12
C GLU A 61 -7.62 -17.51 6.37
N GLY A 62 -7.78 -18.26 7.46
CA GLY A 62 -8.49 -17.73 8.63
C GLY A 62 -9.90 -17.26 8.24
N THR A 63 -10.17 -15.97 8.40
CA THR A 63 -11.42 -15.31 7.98
C THR A 63 -11.27 -14.43 6.73
N LYS A 64 -10.23 -14.66 5.91
CA LYS A 64 -9.99 -13.95 4.63
C LYS A 64 -10.35 -14.86 3.46
N VAL A 65 -11.06 -14.33 2.47
CA VAL A 65 -11.49 -15.06 1.27
C VAL A 65 -10.69 -14.58 0.07
N TYR A 66 -9.96 -15.49 -0.58
CA TYR A 66 -9.16 -15.20 -1.78
C TYR A 66 -9.69 -15.89 -3.04
N SER A 67 -10.63 -16.84 -2.88
CA SER A 67 -11.23 -17.59 -4.00
C SER A 67 -11.81 -16.64 -5.07
N GLY A 68 -11.43 -16.86 -6.33
CA GLY A 68 -11.84 -16.07 -7.48
C GLY A 68 -11.22 -14.68 -7.55
N LYS A 69 -10.35 -14.28 -6.62
CA LYS A 69 -9.63 -12.99 -6.64
C LYS A 69 -8.24 -13.16 -7.26
N LYS A 70 -7.75 -12.09 -7.91
CA LYS A 70 -6.34 -12.01 -8.28
C LYS A 70 -5.54 -11.55 -7.07
N VAL A 71 -4.69 -12.42 -6.56
CA VAL A 71 -3.79 -12.12 -5.43
C VAL A 71 -2.37 -12.44 -5.87
N THR A 72 -1.45 -11.49 -5.65
CA THR A 72 -0.01 -11.73 -5.79
C THR A 72 0.59 -11.76 -4.39
N ILE A 73 1.23 -12.87 -4.04
CA ILE A 73 1.98 -13.03 -2.80
C ILE A 73 3.46 -12.93 -3.16
N LEU A 74 4.17 -12.02 -2.50
CA LEU A 74 5.62 -11.87 -2.63
C LEU A 74 6.28 -12.35 -1.36
N ASP A 75 7.19 -13.31 -1.52
CA ASP A 75 8.12 -13.75 -0.49
C ASP A 75 9.45 -13.02 -0.66
N PHE A 76 9.83 -12.20 0.33
CA PHE A 76 11.10 -11.50 0.27
C PHE A 76 12.30 -12.41 0.47
N ASP A 77 12.13 -13.54 1.14
CA ASP A 77 13.21 -14.51 1.32
C ASP A 77 13.61 -15.23 0.02
N ALA A 78 12.76 -15.21 -0.99
CA ALA A 78 13.06 -15.79 -2.30
C ALA A 78 13.99 -14.92 -3.17
N LEU A 79 14.22 -13.65 -2.82
CA LEU A 79 15.14 -12.74 -3.49
C LEU A 79 16.35 -12.42 -2.62
N PRO A 80 17.47 -11.94 -3.19
CA PRO A 80 18.54 -11.33 -2.39
C PRO A 80 17.99 -10.16 -1.59
N GLN A 81 18.48 -9.96 -0.37
CA GLN A 81 18.07 -8.83 0.46
C GLN A 81 18.38 -7.50 -0.24
N ILE A 82 17.37 -6.63 -0.26
CA ILE A 82 17.44 -5.31 -0.86
C ILE A 82 17.49 -4.22 0.23
N GLN A 83 17.92 -3.04 -0.15
CA GLN A 83 17.82 -1.85 0.69
C GLN A 83 16.34 -1.53 0.99
N SER A 84 16.00 -1.27 2.25
CA SER A 84 14.60 -1.10 2.73
C SER A 84 13.78 -0.01 2.05
N ASP A 85 14.43 1.00 1.46
CA ASP A 85 13.78 2.13 0.76
C ASP A 85 13.79 1.99 -0.76
N ASN A 86 14.28 0.88 -1.33
CA ASN A 86 14.20 0.62 -2.76
C ASN A 86 12.85 -0.04 -3.14
N TYR A 87 11.78 0.73 -3.06
CA TYR A 87 10.43 0.26 -3.39
C TYR A 87 10.28 -0.19 -4.84
N ARG A 88 11.01 0.42 -5.81
CA ARG A 88 10.97 0.00 -7.21
C ARG A 88 11.40 -1.45 -7.37
N GLN A 89 12.45 -1.86 -6.67
CA GLN A 89 12.94 -3.23 -6.70
C GLN A 89 12.04 -4.17 -5.89
N ALA A 90 11.58 -3.75 -4.70
CA ALA A 90 10.70 -4.54 -3.85
C ALA A 90 9.41 -4.93 -4.56
N PHE A 91 8.80 -4.00 -5.28
CA PHE A 91 7.54 -4.23 -5.99
C PHE A 91 7.72 -4.63 -7.46
N SER A 92 8.94 -4.97 -7.87
CA SER A 92 9.22 -5.38 -9.26
C SER A 92 8.45 -6.62 -9.71
N GLN A 93 8.00 -7.44 -8.78
CA GLN A 93 7.30 -8.69 -9.03
C GLN A 93 5.77 -8.53 -9.24
N ILE A 94 5.23 -7.31 -9.08
CA ILE A 94 3.78 -7.07 -9.22
C ILE A 94 3.50 -6.41 -10.57
N PRO A 95 2.84 -7.10 -11.53
CA PRO A 95 2.46 -6.50 -12.81
C PRO A 95 1.56 -5.29 -12.63
N GLY A 96 1.78 -4.24 -13.43
CA GLY A 96 0.96 -3.03 -13.45
C GLY A 96 1.11 -2.10 -12.25
N LEU A 97 1.87 -2.48 -11.22
CA LEU A 97 2.12 -1.61 -10.08
C LEU A 97 3.22 -0.61 -10.43
N MET A 98 2.87 0.67 -10.44
CA MET A 98 3.78 1.77 -10.68
C MET A 98 4.36 2.26 -9.35
N VAL A 99 5.68 2.44 -9.31
CA VAL A 99 6.38 3.05 -8.17
C VAL A 99 6.91 4.41 -8.60
N SER A 100 6.49 5.46 -7.91
CA SER A 100 7.07 6.79 -8.05
C SER A 100 8.12 6.98 -6.96
N GLU A 101 9.40 6.92 -7.35
CA GLU A 101 10.52 7.03 -6.41
C GLU A 101 10.67 8.49 -5.97
N LEU A 102 10.67 8.72 -4.68
CA LEU A 102 10.85 10.04 -4.10
C LEU A 102 12.27 10.16 -3.51
N PRO A 103 12.83 11.37 -3.46
CA PRO A 103 14.12 11.59 -2.80
C PRO A 103 14.09 11.29 -1.30
N ASN A 104 12.90 11.22 -0.72
CA ASN A 104 12.64 10.94 0.67
C ASN A 104 12.17 9.49 0.84
N ALA A 105 12.94 8.69 1.55
CA ALA A 105 12.68 7.28 1.80
C ALA A 105 11.44 6.99 2.67
N SER A 106 10.88 8.00 3.34
CA SER A 106 9.70 7.79 4.20
C SER A 106 8.40 7.67 3.42
N LEU A 107 8.34 8.16 2.18
CA LEU A 107 7.11 8.26 1.42
C LEU A 107 6.95 7.09 0.45
N LEU A 108 5.89 6.31 0.64
CA LEU A 108 5.48 5.27 -0.30
C LEU A 108 4.51 5.84 -1.32
N SER A 109 4.89 5.83 -2.60
CA SER A 109 4.08 6.35 -3.71
C SER A 109 3.83 5.29 -4.77
N LEU A 110 2.67 4.64 -4.68
CA LEU A 110 2.25 3.54 -5.52
C LEU A 110 1.00 3.92 -6.33
N GLY A 111 1.04 3.64 -7.63
CA GLY A 111 -0.10 3.71 -8.53
C GLY A 111 -0.39 2.33 -9.15
N TYR A 112 -1.64 2.11 -9.55
CA TYR A 112 -2.02 0.86 -10.19
C TYR A 112 -2.97 1.10 -11.35
N ARG A 113 -2.62 0.57 -12.53
CA ARG A 113 -3.45 0.56 -13.75
C ARG A 113 -4.06 1.94 -14.08
N GLY A 114 -3.33 3.05 -13.87
CA GLY A 114 -3.77 4.42 -14.23
C GLY A 114 -4.97 4.96 -13.44
N ILE A 115 -5.28 4.41 -12.26
CA ILE A 115 -6.44 4.84 -11.46
C ILE A 115 -6.24 6.25 -10.85
N GLY A 116 -5.03 6.79 -10.83
CA GLY A 116 -4.76 8.16 -10.38
C GLY A 116 -3.31 8.38 -10.00
N ASP A 117 -3.01 9.59 -9.49
CA ASP A 117 -1.68 9.95 -9.01
C ASP A 117 -1.20 8.95 -7.95
N PRO A 118 0.00 8.34 -8.12
CA PRO A 118 0.59 7.47 -7.12
C PRO A 118 0.97 8.17 -5.81
N HIS A 119 0.85 9.50 -5.75
CA HIS A 119 1.25 10.31 -4.61
C HIS A 119 0.73 9.76 -3.29
N GLU A 120 1.67 9.38 -2.43
CA GLU A 120 1.40 8.90 -1.08
C GLU A 120 0.42 7.71 -1.05
N SER A 121 0.33 6.97 -2.17
CA SER A 121 -0.50 5.77 -2.36
C SER A 121 -2.02 5.97 -2.13
N GLN A 122 -2.56 7.19 -2.29
CA GLN A 122 -3.93 7.56 -1.93
C GLN A 122 -5.04 6.79 -2.68
N ASN A 123 -4.70 6.09 -3.77
CA ASN A 123 -5.65 5.29 -4.56
C ASN A 123 -5.52 3.77 -4.30
N LEU A 124 -4.66 3.38 -3.36
CA LEU A 124 -4.39 2.02 -2.92
C LEU A 124 -4.62 1.92 -1.42
N LEU A 125 -5.28 0.88 -0.94
CA LEU A 125 -5.36 0.65 0.49
C LEU A 125 -4.11 -0.10 0.97
N VAL A 126 -3.30 0.55 1.80
CA VAL A 126 -2.16 -0.10 2.43
C VAL A 126 -2.56 -0.61 3.80
N LEU A 127 -2.23 -1.87 4.05
CA LEU A 127 -2.57 -2.61 5.26
C LEU A 127 -1.30 -3.16 5.93
N LYS A 128 -1.34 -3.32 7.25
CA LYS A 128 -0.41 -4.13 8.03
C LYS A 128 -1.21 -5.19 8.78
N ASP A 129 -0.92 -6.46 8.52
CA ASP A 129 -1.64 -7.60 9.11
C ASP A 129 -3.16 -7.52 8.92
N GLY A 130 -3.59 -6.92 7.77
CA GLY A 130 -4.99 -6.70 7.43
C GLY A 130 -5.67 -5.52 8.14
N MET A 131 -4.96 -4.70 8.90
CA MET A 131 -5.44 -3.44 9.46
C MET A 131 -5.02 -2.27 8.57
N PRO A 132 -5.87 -1.24 8.36
CA PRO A 132 -5.49 -0.04 7.62
C PRO A 132 -4.23 0.61 8.19
N PHE A 133 -3.23 0.79 7.32
CA PHE A 133 -1.92 1.38 7.65
C PHE A 133 -1.77 2.76 7.00
N VAL A 134 -2.86 3.49 6.92
CA VAL A 134 -2.96 4.85 6.39
C VAL A 134 -3.20 5.84 7.54
N VAL A 135 -3.02 7.13 7.26
CA VAL A 135 -3.21 8.19 8.26
C VAL A 135 -4.66 8.26 8.75
N ASP A 136 -5.60 8.34 7.82
CA ASP A 136 -7.05 8.32 8.07
C ASP A 136 -7.74 7.59 6.92
N LEU A 137 -8.47 6.54 7.23
CA LEU A 137 -9.01 5.59 6.25
C LEU A 137 -9.90 6.25 5.18
N TYR A 138 -10.69 7.25 5.56
CA TYR A 138 -11.62 7.92 4.66
C TYR A 138 -11.20 9.34 4.31
N GLY A 139 -10.84 10.13 5.31
CA GLY A 139 -10.58 11.55 5.15
C GLY A 139 -9.19 11.87 4.60
N TYR A 140 -8.20 11.01 4.84
CA TYR A 140 -6.82 11.21 4.38
C TYR A 140 -6.07 9.89 4.23
N PRO A 141 -6.39 9.07 3.21
CA PRO A 141 -5.86 7.73 3.03
C PRO A 141 -4.42 7.74 2.48
N THR A 142 -3.52 8.42 3.17
CA THR A 142 -2.13 8.66 2.78
C THR A 142 -1.18 7.76 3.56
N VAL A 143 -0.08 7.33 2.92
CA VAL A 143 0.96 6.50 3.53
C VAL A 143 2.27 7.27 3.59
N TYR A 144 2.61 7.79 4.77
CA TYR A 144 3.89 8.47 5.02
C TYR A 144 5.00 7.55 5.51
N PHE A 145 4.69 6.34 5.87
CA PHE A 145 5.62 5.36 6.36
C PHE A 145 5.19 3.96 5.92
N ALA A 146 6.13 3.16 5.45
CA ALA A 146 5.92 1.74 5.17
C ALA A 146 6.71 0.89 6.18
N PRO A 147 6.19 -0.28 6.60
CA PRO A 147 6.95 -1.19 7.45
C PRO A 147 8.32 -1.52 6.82
N PRO A 148 9.40 -1.58 7.63
CA PRO A 148 10.68 -2.07 7.14
C PRO A 148 10.53 -3.47 6.55
N PHE A 149 11.16 -3.76 5.40
CA PHE A 149 11.06 -5.09 4.77
C PHE A 149 11.58 -6.20 5.67
N GLU A 150 12.54 -5.88 6.54
CA GLU A 150 13.11 -6.79 7.55
C GLU A 150 12.08 -7.25 8.60
N SER A 151 10.99 -6.53 8.78
CA SER A 151 9.87 -6.89 9.67
C SER A 151 8.76 -7.65 8.96
N VAL A 152 8.83 -7.79 7.63
CA VAL A 152 7.77 -8.35 6.78
C VAL A 152 8.10 -9.78 6.40
N ASP A 153 7.17 -10.68 6.63
CA ASP A 153 7.22 -12.07 6.19
C ASP A 153 6.88 -12.17 4.70
N ARG A 154 5.75 -11.60 4.30
CA ARG A 154 5.29 -11.55 2.92
C ARG A 154 4.44 -10.33 2.62
N LEU A 155 4.36 -9.96 1.34
CA LEU A 155 3.40 -8.99 0.84
C LEU A 155 2.27 -9.69 0.10
N GLU A 156 1.05 -9.24 0.34
CA GLU A 156 -0.15 -9.68 -0.37
C GLU A 156 -0.74 -8.49 -1.14
N PHE A 157 -0.77 -8.56 -2.46
CA PHE A 157 -1.47 -7.57 -3.27
C PHE A 157 -2.78 -8.15 -3.78
N ILE A 158 -3.90 -7.68 -3.21
CA ILE A 158 -5.24 -8.22 -3.40
C ILE A 158 -6.00 -7.29 -4.34
N ARG A 159 -6.52 -7.85 -5.43
CA ARG A 159 -7.28 -7.16 -6.48
C ARG A 159 -8.60 -7.89 -6.70
N GLY A 160 -9.58 -7.22 -7.27
CA GLY A 160 -10.89 -7.83 -7.50
C GLY A 160 -11.59 -8.20 -6.19
N GLY A 161 -12.54 -7.38 -5.75
CA GLY A 161 -13.27 -7.60 -4.50
C GLY A 161 -12.50 -7.28 -3.21
N ALA A 162 -11.32 -6.66 -3.27
CA ALA A 162 -10.60 -6.23 -2.07
C ALA A 162 -11.41 -5.22 -1.24
N SER A 163 -12.22 -4.38 -1.88
CA SER A 163 -13.14 -3.46 -1.20
C SER A 163 -14.17 -4.17 -0.31
N LEU A 164 -14.60 -5.38 -0.65
CA LEU A 164 -15.52 -6.15 0.19
C LEU A 164 -14.86 -6.54 1.51
N MET A 165 -13.58 -6.91 1.45
CA MET A 165 -12.83 -7.35 2.64
C MET A 165 -12.36 -6.19 3.52
N TYR A 166 -11.94 -5.05 2.91
CA TYR A 166 -11.15 -4.05 3.62
C TYR A 166 -11.71 -2.62 3.56
N GLY A 167 -12.68 -2.32 2.68
CA GLY A 167 -13.34 -1.02 2.60
C GLY A 167 -12.80 -0.12 1.48
N PRO A 168 -12.66 1.20 1.71
CA PRO A 168 -12.49 2.16 0.62
C PRO A 168 -11.17 2.00 -0.12
N GLN A 169 -11.25 1.62 -1.39
CA GLN A 169 -10.13 1.66 -2.33
C GLN A 169 -10.62 1.43 -3.76
N PRO A 170 -10.16 2.20 -4.75
CA PRO A 170 -10.54 2.01 -6.15
C PRO A 170 -9.66 0.99 -6.90
N SER A 171 -8.45 0.67 -6.41
CA SER A 171 -7.43 -0.06 -7.17
C SER A 171 -7.05 -1.42 -6.61
N GLY A 172 -7.17 -1.64 -5.31
CA GLY A 172 -6.72 -2.86 -4.63
C GLY A 172 -6.11 -2.58 -3.26
N ALA A 173 -5.79 -3.66 -2.52
CA ALA A 173 -5.21 -3.57 -1.20
C ALA A 173 -3.83 -4.23 -1.18
N LEU A 174 -2.83 -3.53 -0.65
CA LEU A 174 -1.49 -4.02 -0.39
C LEU A 174 -1.34 -4.30 1.10
N ASN A 175 -1.19 -5.57 1.47
CA ASN A 175 -1.10 -5.99 2.86
C ASN A 175 0.33 -6.46 3.19
N TYR A 176 0.97 -5.77 4.12
CA TYR A 176 2.21 -6.20 4.75
C TYR A 176 1.88 -7.20 5.85
N VAL A 177 2.21 -8.47 5.64
CA VAL A 177 2.10 -9.50 6.67
C VAL A 177 3.43 -9.55 7.40
N THR A 178 3.41 -9.27 8.70
CA THR A 178 4.64 -9.18 9.50
C THR A 178 4.96 -10.49 10.20
N HIS A 179 6.24 -10.66 10.55
CA HIS A 179 6.71 -11.84 11.27
C HIS A 179 5.91 -12.11 12.54
N GLN A 180 5.76 -13.39 12.85
CA GLN A 180 5.19 -13.89 14.11
C GLN A 180 6.31 -14.30 15.06
N PRO A 181 6.07 -14.29 16.38
CA PRO A 181 7.01 -14.83 17.35
C PRO A 181 7.37 -16.30 17.05
N ARG A 182 8.66 -16.63 17.08
CA ARG A 182 9.14 -18.00 16.89
C ARG A 182 8.62 -18.90 18.00
N ARG A 183 8.20 -20.11 17.64
CA ARG A 183 7.64 -21.08 18.59
C ARG A 183 8.62 -22.19 18.97
N ASP A 184 9.73 -22.32 18.23
CA ASP A 184 10.74 -23.37 18.39
C ASP A 184 11.76 -23.06 19.52
N ARG A 185 11.79 -21.79 19.97
CA ARG A 185 12.75 -21.35 20.99
C ARG A 185 12.25 -20.18 21.83
N PRO A 186 12.75 -20.05 23.09
CA PRO A 186 12.32 -18.95 23.95
C PRO A 186 12.97 -17.61 23.59
N PHE A 187 14.05 -17.60 22.83
CA PHE A 187 14.78 -16.37 22.46
C PHE A 187 15.48 -16.54 21.11
N ALA A 188 15.34 -15.54 20.25
CA ALA A 188 16.13 -15.35 19.05
C ALA A 188 16.43 -13.85 18.89
N LEU A 189 17.58 -13.54 18.30
CA LEU A 189 17.99 -12.19 17.94
C LEU A 189 18.36 -12.17 16.46
N ARG A 190 17.75 -11.25 15.70
CA ARG A 190 18.16 -10.91 14.34
C ARG A 190 18.57 -9.45 14.30
N THR A 191 19.68 -9.14 13.65
CA THR A 191 20.09 -7.75 13.41
C THR A 191 20.66 -7.60 12.02
N GLN A 192 20.34 -6.49 11.37
CA GLN A 192 20.79 -6.16 10.02
C GLN A 192 21.30 -4.73 10.00
N HIS A 193 22.42 -4.52 9.34
CA HIS A 193 23.06 -3.21 9.18
C HIS A 193 23.38 -2.99 7.72
N VAL A 194 23.04 -1.82 7.17
CA VAL A 194 23.33 -1.44 5.79
C VAL A 194 24.04 -0.10 5.74
N LEU A 195 25.05 -0.03 4.90
CA LEU A 195 25.75 1.21 4.53
C LEU A 195 25.59 1.42 3.02
N GLY A 196 25.40 2.66 2.60
CA GLY A 196 25.22 2.94 1.18
C GLY A 196 25.64 4.33 0.74
N SER A 197 25.46 4.58 -0.55
CA SER A 197 25.71 5.89 -1.17
C SER A 197 24.89 6.97 -0.48
N TYR A 198 25.41 8.19 -0.54
CA TYR A 198 24.75 9.40 0.01
C TYR A 198 24.56 9.36 1.54
N GLY A 199 25.48 8.72 2.26
CA GLY A 199 25.42 8.61 3.72
C GLY A 199 24.27 7.75 4.23
N LEU A 200 23.75 6.84 3.39
CA LEU A 200 22.74 5.88 3.83
C LEU A 200 23.32 5.00 4.94
N TYR A 201 22.61 4.96 6.06
CA TYR A 201 22.80 4.00 7.14
C TYR A 201 21.45 3.49 7.60
N THR A 202 21.28 2.17 7.65
CA THR A 202 20.10 1.56 8.25
C THR A 202 20.52 0.48 9.23
N THR A 203 19.73 0.34 10.29
CA THR A 203 19.86 -0.78 11.22
C THR A 203 18.47 -1.27 11.60
N HIS A 204 18.28 -2.58 11.56
CA HIS A 204 17.09 -3.25 12.03
C HIS A 204 17.50 -4.30 13.08
N THR A 205 16.80 -4.33 14.20
CA THR A 205 17.00 -5.34 15.23
C THR A 205 15.64 -5.91 15.62
N LEU A 206 15.57 -7.22 15.67
CA LEU A 206 14.37 -7.96 16.05
C LEU A 206 14.73 -9.02 17.07
N ILE A 207 14.01 -9.01 18.19
CA ILE A 207 14.11 -10.00 19.26
C ILE A 207 12.75 -10.71 19.33
N ASP A 208 12.75 -12.02 19.25
CA ASP A 208 11.52 -12.80 19.28
C ASP A 208 11.71 -14.16 19.96
N GLY A 209 10.60 -14.76 20.35
CA GLY A 209 10.59 -16.09 20.95
C GLY A 209 9.25 -16.42 21.61
N THR A 210 9.15 -17.65 22.14
CA THR A 210 7.95 -18.09 22.87
C THR A 210 8.38 -18.83 24.14
N ASP A 211 7.81 -18.42 25.27
CA ASP A 211 7.95 -19.11 26.54
C ASP A 211 6.57 -19.55 27.05
N GLY A 212 6.34 -20.86 27.10
CA GLY A 212 5.05 -21.45 27.43
C GLY A 212 3.94 -20.97 26.47
N LYS A 213 2.97 -20.22 27.00
CA LYS A 213 1.81 -19.68 26.26
C LYS A 213 2.03 -18.28 25.68
N LEU A 214 3.15 -17.64 25.99
CA LEU A 214 3.43 -16.27 25.61
C LEU A 214 4.53 -16.21 24.54
N GLY A 215 4.13 -15.83 23.32
CA GLY A 215 5.03 -15.43 22.27
C GLY A 215 5.26 -13.93 22.33
N TYR A 216 6.47 -13.47 22.01
CA TYR A 216 6.81 -12.06 21.95
C TYR A 216 7.72 -11.74 20.78
N LEU A 217 7.57 -10.53 20.25
CA LEU A 217 8.41 -9.97 19.21
C LEU A 217 8.58 -8.48 19.51
N VAL A 218 9.83 -8.01 19.50
CA VAL A 218 10.18 -6.60 19.66
C VAL A 218 11.12 -6.22 18.54
N SER A 219 10.80 -5.18 17.79
CA SER A 219 11.66 -4.67 16.73
C SER A 219 12.00 -3.19 16.92
N PHE A 220 13.17 -2.83 16.44
CA PHE A 220 13.64 -1.45 16.30
C PHE A 220 14.31 -1.29 14.94
N ASP A 221 13.98 -0.20 14.27
CA ASP A 221 14.50 0.18 12.96
C ASP A 221 14.94 1.65 13.01
N HIS A 222 16.15 1.92 12.53
CA HIS A 222 16.66 3.26 12.32
C HIS A 222 17.20 3.39 10.90
N ARG A 223 16.78 4.42 10.19
CA ARG A 223 17.21 4.74 8.82
C ARG A 223 17.57 6.21 8.72
N GLN A 224 18.73 6.52 8.14
CA GLN A 224 19.15 7.87 7.85
C GLN A 224 19.92 7.96 6.53
N GLY A 225 19.91 9.14 5.93
CA GLY A 225 20.69 9.42 4.72
C GLY A 225 20.62 10.89 4.33
N ASN A 226 21.48 11.30 3.40
CA ASN A 226 21.55 12.70 2.93
C ASN A 226 20.85 12.91 1.57
N SER A 227 20.38 11.81 0.90
CA SER A 227 19.91 11.84 -0.48
C SER A 227 21.00 12.30 -1.47
N PHE A 228 20.72 12.19 -2.77
CA PHE A 228 21.63 12.67 -3.83
C PHE A 228 21.50 14.17 -4.10
N ARG A 229 20.50 14.86 -3.57
CA ARG A 229 20.29 16.30 -3.72
C ARG A 229 21.38 17.04 -2.93
N ARG A 230 21.75 18.27 -3.39
CA ARG A 230 22.87 19.00 -2.78
C ARG A 230 22.62 19.40 -1.34
N GLN A 231 21.38 19.77 -1.02
CA GLN A 231 20.97 20.26 0.30
C GLN A 231 19.52 19.84 0.55
N ASN A 232 19.13 19.80 1.81
CA ASN A 232 17.78 19.58 2.28
C ASN A 232 17.11 18.28 1.70
N GLY A 233 17.93 17.26 1.49
CA GLY A 233 17.45 15.93 1.10
C GLY A 233 17.70 14.88 2.20
N ASP A 234 18.22 15.32 3.33
CA ASP A 234 18.47 14.47 4.50
C ASP A 234 17.17 13.93 5.10
N PHE A 235 17.26 12.74 5.65
CA PHE A 235 16.15 12.13 6.36
C PHE A 235 16.64 11.29 7.53
N GLU A 236 15.80 11.19 8.54
CA GLU A 236 15.96 10.30 9.68
C GLU A 236 14.60 9.68 10.01
N ILE A 237 14.55 8.36 10.16
CA ILE A 237 13.35 7.61 10.49
C ILE A 237 13.69 6.63 11.61
N ASN A 238 12.94 6.72 12.69
CA ASN A 238 13.01 5.78 13.79
C ASN A 238 11.66 5.08 13.92
N SER A 239 11.64 3.76 13.94
CA SER A 239 10.41 3.00 14.17
C SER A 239 10.65 1.80 15.06
N GLY A 240 9.61 1.37 15.74
CA GLY A 240 9.65 0.20 16.58
C GLY A 240 8.28 -0.45 16.66
N SER A 241 8.27 -1.75 16.91
CA SER A 241 7.04 -2.49 17.18
C SER A 241 7.22 -3.49 18.33
N ILE A 242 6.14 -3.72 19.05
CA ILE A 242 6.02 -4.76 20.04
C ILE A 242 4.81 -5.60 19.69
N ARG A 243 4.98 -6.92 19.63
CA ARG A 243 3.88 -7.89 19.47
C ARG A 243 3.94 -8.90 20.60
N LEU A 244 2.83 -9.11 21.26
CA LEU A 244 2.63 -10.16 22.24
C LEU A 244 1.51 -11.08 21.78
N VAL A 245 1.76 -12.37 21.73
CA VAL A 245 0.79 -13.41 21.34
C VAL A 245 0.59 -14.32 22.53
N TYR A 246 -0.64 -14.38 23.05
CA TYR A 246 -0.97 -15.20 24.20
C TYR A 246 -1.99 -16.29 23.81
N ASP A 247 -1.54 -17.54 23.80
CA ASP A 247 -2.39 -18.73 23.59
C ASP A 247 -3.08 -19.08 24.90
N ALA A 248 -4.26 -18.48 25.16
CA ALA A 248 -5.02 -18.68 26.38
C ALA A 248 -5.49 -20.14 26.49
N SER A 249 -5.94 -20.73 25.37
CA SER A 249 -6.23 -22.15 25.19
C SER A 249 -5.89 -22.57 23.75
N ASP A 250 -6.14 -23.83 23.39
CA ASP A 250 -5.97 -24.34 22.01
C ASP A 250 -6.95 -23.69 21.03
N GLU A 251 -8.07 -23.14 21.54
CA GLU A 251 -9.10 -22.46 20.74
C GLU A 251 -8.97 -20.94 20.77
N THR A 252 -8.24 -20.35 21.73
CA THR A 252 -8.26 -18.92 21.98
C THR A 252 -6.87 -18.32 21.98
N ARG A 253 -6.66 -17.39 21.07
CA ARG A 253 -5.43 -16.60 20.95
C ARG A 253 -5.72 -15.11 21.04
N TRP A 254 -4.94 -14.42 21.84
CA TRP A 254 -4.89 -12.96 21.90
C TRP A 254 -3.59 -12.44 21.27
N THR A 255 -3.70 -11.34 20.57
CA THR A 255 -2.55 -10.60 20.03
C THR A 255 -2.63 -9.15 20.48
N PHE A 256 -1.53 -8.61 20.99
CA PHE A 256 -1.39 -7.20 21.33
C PHE A 256 -0.22 -6.64 20.54
N ASP A 257 -0.48 -5.58 19.77
CA ASP A 257 0.56 -4.89 18.99
C ASP A 257 0.65 -3.43 19.42
N MET A 258 1.86 -2.88 19.32
CA MET A 258 2.14 -1.44 19.42
C MET A 258 3.14 -1.06 18.34
N ASP A 259 2.76 -0.16 17.46
CA ASP A 259 3.64 0.44 16.45
C ASP A 259 3.92 1.90 16.78
N ALA A 260 5.19 2.29 16.74
CA ALA A 260 5.64 3.67 16.91
C ALA A 260 6.57 4.07 15.76
N THR A 261 6.42 5.29 15.25
CA THR A 261 7.29 5.84 14.20
C THR A 261 7.47 7.34 14.43
N ALA A 262 8.72 7.81 14.29
CA ALA A 262 9.06 9.21 14.19
C ALA A 262 9.97 9.42 12.98
N SER A 263 9.70 10.43 12.17
CA SER A 263 10.54 10.79 11.03
C SER A 263 10.65 12.30 10.86
N ASP A 264 11.84 12.75 10.45
CA ASP A 264 12.11 14.12 10.01
C ASP A 264 12.86 14.06 8.68
N SER A 265 12.38 14.77 7.67
CA SER A 265 12.96 14.75 6.34
C SER A 265 12.90 16.09 5.65
N GLY A 266 13.97 16.41 4.95
CA GLY A 266 14.05 17.56 4.06
C GLY A 266 13.28 17.29 2.76
N GLU A 267 12.74 18.36 2.19
CA GLU A 267 12.04 18.32 0.90
C GLU A 267 12.68 19.33 -0.06
N PRO A 268 13.67 18.88 -0.86
CA PRO A 268 14.51 19.77 -1.67
C PRO A 268 13.77 20.47 -2.82
N GLY A 269 12.50 20.14 -3.06
CA GLY A 269 11.68 20.71 -4.13
C GLY A 269 12.02 20.20 -5.53
N GLY A 270 11.23 20.64 -6.50
CA GLY A 270 11.33 20.23 -7.89
C GLY A 270 12.29 21.06 -8.73
N LEU A 271 12.56 20.60 -9.96
CA LEU A 271 13.37 21.26 -10.97
C LEU A 271 12.52 21.61 -12.19
N THR A 272 13.00 22.49 -13.08
CA THR A 272 12.30 22.87 -14.32
C THR A 272 13.11 22.51 -15.55
N LEU A 273 12.46 22.46 -16.71
CA LEU A 273 13.14 22.41 -18.01
C LEU A 273 13.43 23.81 -18.58
N LYS A 274 12.84 24.85 -17.98
CA LYS A 274 13.01 26.23 -18.41
C LYS A 274 14.36 26.79 -17.94
N THR A 275 14.90 27.76 -18.67
CA THR A 275 16.11 28.50 -18.32
C THR A 275 15.74 29.93 -17.97
N GLY A 276 16.44 30.53 -17.02
CA GLY A 276 16.21 31.90 -16.58
C GLY A 276 16.77 32.19 -15.20
N VAL A 277 16.69 33.42 -14.76
CA VAL A 277 17.15 33.83 -13.43
C VAL A 277 16.31 33.17 -12.36
N GLY A 278 16.96 32.51 -11.40
CA GLY A 278 16.30 31.79 -10.32
C GLY A 278 15.63 30.45 -10.73
N LEU A 279 15.75 30.04 -11.98
CA LEU A 279 15.23 28.76 -12.45
C LEU A 279 16.30 27.66 -12.32
N LEU A 280 15.92 26.56 -11.64
CA LEU A 280 16.79 25.39 -11.45
C LEU A 280 16.51 24.37 -12.55
N ASN A 281 17.27 24.49 -13.66
CA ASN A 281 17.09 23.64 -14.81
C ASN A 281 17.63 22.22 -14.53
N TYR A 282 16.80 21.20 -14.80
CA TYR A 282 17.11 19.79 -14.59
C TYR A 282 18.38 19.32 -15.33
N TRP A 283 18.56 19.76 -16.58
CA TRP A 283 19.69 19.33 -17.42
C TRP A 283 21.02 19.99 -17.00
N ASN A 284 20.95 21.19 -16.39
CA ASN A 284 22.15 21.86 -15.90
C ASN A 284 22.66 21.23 -14.60
N ASP A 285 21.75 20.94 -13.66
CA ASP A 285 22.09 20.33 -12.38
C ASP A 285 20.89 19.62 -11.75
N ARG A 286 20.75 18.32 -11.97
CA ARG A 286 19.69 17.49 -11.36
C ARG A 286 19.80 17.35 -9.84
N ARG A 287 20.92 17.78 -9.24
CA ARG A 287 21.15 17.75 -7.80
C ARG A 287 20.78 19.09 -7.12
N ALA A 288 20.45 20.11 -7.89
CA ALA A 288 20.10 21.42 -7.36
C ALA A 288 18.91 21.36 -6.41
N THR A 289 18.89 22.20 -5.38
CA THR A 289 17.86 22.28 -4.36
C THR A 289 17.07 23.56 -4.51
N GLN A 290 15.75 23.44 -4.68
CA GLN A 290 14.85 24.59 -4.74
C GLN A 290 14.51 25.09 -3.33
N ASN A 291 14.13 24.16 -2.43
CA ASN A 291 13.62 24.47 -1.11
C ASN A 291 14.69 24.12 -0.08
N LEU A 292 15.31 25.14 0.50
CA LEU A 292 16.42 24.96 1.45
C LEU A 292 15.96 24.64 2.87
N HIS A 293 14.70 24.94 3.19
CA HIS A 293 14.18 24.89 4.57
C HIS A 293 12.87 24.12 4.70
N ASP A 294 12.39 23.51 3.62
CA ASP A 294 11.16 22.70 3.70
C ASP A 294 11.43 21.40 4.42
N ARG A 295 10.60 21.09 5.41
CA ARG A 295 10.69 19.86 6.23
C ARG A 295 9.34 19.17 6.31
N LEU A 296 9.37 17.86 6.41
CA LEU A 296 8.22 17.01 6.73
C LEU A 296 8.55 16.17 7.97
N ARG A 297 7.76 16.34 9.04
CA ARG A 297 7.88 15.60 10.29
C ARG A 297 6.64 14.76 10.51
N ILE A 298 6.83 13.51 10.93
CA ILE A 298 5.77 12.55 11.19
C ILE A 298 6.00 11.91 12.53
N GLU A 299 4.94 11.83 13.34
CA GLU A 299 4.90 11.03 14.56
C GLU A 299 3.65 10.16 14.55
N ARG A 300 3.79 8.89 14.95
CA ARG A 300 2.71 7.92 14.89
C ARG A 300 2.84 6.91 16.02
N TYR A 301 1.70 6.61 16.69
CA TYR A 301 1.59 5.60 17.75
C TYR A 301 0.27 4.86 17.58
N ILE A 302 0.32 3.57 17.23
CA ILE A 302 -0.86 2.74 16.91
C ILE A 302 -0.85 1.46 17.75
N PRO A 303 -1.49 1.42 18.90
CA PRO A 303 -1.82 0.19 19.60
C PRO A 303 -2.94 -0.57 18.90
N SER A 304 -2.90 -1.90 19.00
CA SER A 304 -4.00 -2.77 18.58
C SER A 304 -4.13 -4.00 19.48
N VAL A 305 -5.33 -4.60 19.47
CA VAL A 305 -5.63 -5.87 20.11
C VAL A 305 -6.41 -6.75 19.16
N GLY A 306 -6.03 -8.01 19.05
CA GLY A 306 -6.67 -9.05 18.25
C GLY A 306 -7.11 -10.23 19.12
N LEU A 307 -8.19 -10.86 18.72
CA LEU A 307 -8.71 -12.12 19.26
C LEU A 307 -8.97 -13.07 18.11
N GLU A 308 -8.46 -14.28 18.20
CA GLU A 308 -8.88 -15.41 17.40
C GLU A 308 -9.48 -16.46 18.34
N HIS A 309 -10.70 -16.91 18.01
CA HIS A 309 -11.40 -17.91 18.81
C HIS A 309 -12.11 -18.93 17.93
N ARG A 310 -11.82 -20.20 18.14
CA ARG A 310 -12.44 -21.33 17.47
C ARG A 310 -13.61 -21.85 18.31
N TRP A 311 -14.83 -21.53 17.89
CA TRP A 311 -16.06 -21.99 18.56
C TRP A 311 -16.32 -23.49 18.35
N SER A 312 -15.90 -24.00 17.19
CA SER A 312 -16.00 -25.40 16.80
C SER A 312 -15.01 -25.67 15.66
N ASP A 313 -14.90 -26.93 15.22
CA ASP A 313 -14.08 -27.32 14.07
C ASP A 313 -14.50 -26.58 12.77
N SER A 314 -15.79 -26.21 12.67
CA SER A 314 -16.35 -25.51 11.52
C SER A 314 -16.51 -24.00 11.70
N THR A 315 -16.25 -23.44 12.89
CA THR A 315 -16.54 -22.01 13.15
C THR A 315 -15.36 -21.32 13.82
N LEU A 316 -14.79 -20.35 13.11
CA LEU A 316 -13.70 -19.49 13.56
C LEU A 316 -14.16 -18.04 13.62
N MET A 317 -13.88 -17.36 14.71
CA MET A 317 -14.09 -15.92 14.88
C MET A 317 -12.73 -15.21 14.97
N THR A 318 -12.61 -14.10 14.28
CA THR A 318 -11.54 -13.12 14.50
C THR A 318 -12.14 -11.78 14.86
N ALA A 319 -11.59 -11.11 15.86
CA ALA A 319 -11.97 -9.74 16.21
C ALA A 319 -10.69 -8.94 16.47
N ARG A 320 -10.73 -7.65 16.14
CA ARG A 320 -9.60 -6.75 16.41
C ARG A 320 -10.11 -5.34 16.63
N ALA A 321 -9.35 -4.60 17.44
CA ALA A 321 -9.52 -3.16 17.58
C ALA A 321 -8.13 -2.51 17.49
N TRP A 322 -8.09 -1.36 16.88
CA TRP A 322 -6.86 -0.56 16.73
C TRP A 322 -7.21 0.91 16.85
N GLY A 323 -6.20 1.73 17.06
CA GLY A 323 -6.39 3.17 17.08
C GLY A 323 -5.12 3.84 17.55
N GLY A 324 -5.15 5.15 17.65
CA GLY A 324 -4.00 5.89 18.14
C GLY A 324 -3.92 7.29 17.59
N THR A 325 -2.71 7.83 17.60
CA THR A 325 -2.44 9.20 17.19
C THR A 325 -1.48 9.23 16.01
N TYR A 326 -1.71 10.20 15.15
CA TYR A 326 -0.84 10.53 14.03
C TYR A 326 -0.69 12.04 13.95
N GLU A 327 0.53 12.55 13.95
CA GLU A 327 0.82 13.96 13.69
C GLU A 327 1.70 14.08 12.46
N ARG A 328 1.30 14.97 11.55
CA ARG A 328 2.09 15.37 10.39
C ARG A 328 2.29 16.87 10.44
N GLN A 329 3.55 17.31 10.51
CA GLN A 329 3.92 18.71 10.43
C GLN A 329 4.73 18.96 9.15
N SER A 330 4.28 19.91 8.34
CA SER A 330 4.95 20.33 7.11
C SER A 330 5.33 21.80 7.22
N LEU A 331 6.65 22.07 7.22
CA LEU A 331 7.21 23.42 7.21
C LEU A 331 7.59 23.75 5.77
N ARG A 332 7.03 24.82 5.20
CA ARG A 332 7.23 25.21 3.80
C ARG A 332 7.66 26.65 3.70
N GLN A 333 8.86 26.89 3.18
CA GLN A 333 9.29 28.25 2.87
C GLN A 333 8.33 28.88 1.86
N ARG A 334 7.95 30.12 2.10
CA ARG A 334 7.00 30.84 1.27
C ARG A 334 7.66 31.43 0.04
N ASN A 335 6.86 31.54 -1.01
CA ASN A 335 7.22 32.19 -2.26
C ASN A 335 6.24 33.35 -2.48
N SER A 336 6.74 34.57 -2.69
CA SER A 336 5.92 35.79 -2.88
C SER A 336 5.21 35.85 -4.23
N GLY A 337 5.73 35.13 -5.24
CA GLY A 337 5.17 35.08 -6.60
C GLY A 337 4.27 33.88 -6.88
N GLY A 338 3.89 33.11 -5.84
CA GLY A 338 3.25 31.81 -6.01
C GLY A 338 4.27 30.73 -6.38
N SER A 339 3.89 29.43 -6.28
CA SER A 339 4.79 28.34 -6.66
C SER A 339 5.03 28.37 -8.16
N ALA A 340 6.18 28.87 -8.58
CA ALA A 340 6.63 28.72 -9.94
C ALA A 340 7.49 27.45 -10.05
N PHE A 341 7.23 26.67 -11.06
CA PHE A 341 7.88 25.41 -11.40
C PHE A 341 9.42 25.53 -11.38
N GLY A 342 10.10 24.98 -10.38
CA GLY A 342 11.55 25.04 -10.22
C GLY A 342 12.14 26.43 -9.98
N ASN A 343 11.38 27.39 -9.46
CA ASN A 343 11.79 28.79 -9.32
C ASN A 343 12.13 29.14 -7.87
N THR A 344 13.32 29.69 -7.66
CA THR A 344 13.80 30.20 -6.36
C THR A 344 13.78 31.73 -6.24
N ALA A 345 13.50 32.47 -7.34
CA ALA A 345 13.66 33.91 -7.39
C ALA A 345 12.77 34.69 -6.40
N ASN A 346 11.66 34.12 -5.99
CA ASN A 346 10.65 34.78 -5.15
C ASN A 346 10.55 34.15 -3.74
N LEU A 347 11.53 33.36 -3.31
CA LEU A 347 11.58 32.85 -1.94
C LEU A 347 11.75 34.01 -0.95
N ILE A 348 10.99 33.97 0.13
CA ILE A 348 11.02 34.99 1.18
C ILE A 348 11.38 34.35 2.52
N ASP A 349 11.90 35.16 3.45
CA ASP A 349 12.19 34.70 4.81
C ASP A 349 10.91 34.63 5.65
N SER A 350 10.11 33.64 5.37
CA SER A 350 8.88 33.28 6.08
C SER A 350 8.49 31.87 5.65
N ASN A 351 7.79 31.13 6.50
CA ASN A 351 7.25 29.83 6.15
C ASN A 351 5.76 29.68 6.46
N THR A 352 5.16 28.59 5.99
CA THR A 352 3.90 28.06 6.46
C THR A 352 4.18 26.80 7.27
N ILE A 353 3.55 26.72 8.44
CA ILE A 353 3.61 25.58 9.34
C ILE A 353 2.24 24.92 9.29
N ASN A 354 2.17 23.76 8.65
CA ASN A 354 0.92 23.07 8.42
C ASN A 354 0.91 21.78 9.28
N THR A 355 0.07 21.78 10.32
CA THR A 355 -0.03 20.68 11.26
C THR A 355 -1.38 19.98 11.10
N HIS A 356 -1.32 18.69 10.82
CA HIS A 356 -2.44 17.78 10.80
C HIS A 356 -2.30 16.79 11.96
N ARG A 357 -3.28 16.75 12.83
CA ARG A 357 -3.37 15.74 13.88
C ARG A 357 -4.54 14.83 13.62
N TYR A 358 -4.36 13.56 13.93
CA TYR A 358 -5.41 12.56 13.80
C TYR A 358 -5.44 11.72 15.07
N ALA A 359 -6.62 11.57 15.64
CA ALA A 359 -6.91 10.54 16.62
C ALA A 359 -7.89 9.57 15.97
N THR A 360 -7.47 8.32 15.80
CA THR A 360 -8.23 7.31 15.07
C THR A 360 -8.61 6.14 15.96
N PHE A 361 -9.74 5.53 15.67
CA PHE A 361 -10.18 4.26 16.26
C PHE A 361 -10.86 3.42 15.19
N GLY A 362 -10.56 2.13 15.14
CA GLY A 362 -11.23 1.15 14.31
C GLY A 362 -11.46 -0.15 15.08
N ALA A 363 -12.53 -0.85 14.74
CA ALA A 363 -12.76 -2.21 15.22
C ALA A 363 -13.44 -3.04 14.14
N GLU A 364 -13.14 -4.34 14.13
CA GLU A 364 -13.69 -5.30 13.19
C GLU A 364 -13.90 -6.65 13.88
N ALA A 365 -14.99 -7.32 13.53
CA ALA A 365 -15.21 -8.72 13.89
C ALA A 365 -15.66 -9.51 12.67
N ARG A 366 -15.11 -10.69 12.48
CA ARG A 366 -15.43 -11.61 11.38
C ARG A 366 -15.71 -13.01 11.93
N ILE A 367 -16.63 -13.70 11.29
CA ILE A 367 -16.92 -15.13 11.55
C ILE A 367 -16.79 -15.87 10.24
N ARG A 368 -16.01 -16.94 10.24
CA ARG A 368 -15.99 -17.97 9.23
C ARG A 368 -16.81 -19.15 9.74
N HIS A 369 -17.68 -19.66 8.87
CA HIS A 369 -18.41 -20.89 9.11
C HIS A 369 -18.32 -21.82 7.91
N ASP A 370 -17.74 -23.00 8.11
CA ASP A 370 -17.68 -24.06 7.10
C ASP A 370 -18.94 -24.92 7.24
N TRP A 371 -19.67 -25.11 6.13
CA TRP A 371 -20.96 -25.77 6.10
C TRP A 371 -21.10 -26.68 4.87
N GLN A 372 -22.02 -27.63 4.93
CA GLN A 372 -22.21 -28.63 3.89
C GLN A 372 -23.59 -28.53 3.26
N ALA A 373 -23.61 -28.55 1.92
CA ALA A 373 -24.81 -28.72 1.12
C ALA A 373 -24.44 -29.34 -0.23
N TRP A 374 -25.40 -30.02 -0.82
CA TRP A 374 -25.26 -30.67 -2.15
C TRP A 374 -24.01 -31.57 -2.26
N ASN A 375 -23.67 -32.26 -1.20
CA ASN A 375 -22.47 -33.09 -1.05
C ASN A 375 -21.14 -32.38 -1.26
N ASN A 376 -21.11 -31.07 -1.00
CA ASN A 376 -19.89 -30.25 -1.08
C ASN A 376 -19.72 -29.42 0.21
N ASP A 377 -18.47 -29.11 0.52
CA ASP A 377 -18.10 -28.22 1.62
C ASP A 377 -18.08 -26.78 1.12
N HIS A 378 -18.73 -25.89 1.82
CA HIS A 378 -18.81 -24.46 1.52
C HIS A 378 -18.25 -23.64 2.68
N THR A 379 -17.87 -22.40 2.42
CA THR A 379 -17.34 -21.50 3.48
C THR A 379 -18.02 -20.15 3.40
N LEU A 380 -18.71 -19.78 4.46
CA LEU A 380 -19.25 -18.42 4.65
C LEU A 380 -18.32 -17.62 5.55
N VAL A 381 -17.99 -16.40 5.13
CA VAL A 381 -17.33 -15.41 5.98
C VAL A 381 -18.19 -14.16 6.01
N GLY A 382 -18.56 -13.70 7.19
CA GLY A 382 -19.31 -12.47 7.41
C GLY A 382 -18.66 -11.63 8.49
N GLY A 383 -18.90 -10.31 8.46
CA GLY A 383 -18.31 -9.44 9.45
C GLY A 383 -18.93 -8.05 9.51
N VAL A 384 -18.52 -7.34 10.54
CA VAL A 384 -18.86 -5.93 10.78
C VAL A 384 -17.59 -5.16 11.08
N SER A 385 -17.53 -3.90 10.65
CA SER A 385 -16.44 -3.00 11.03
C SER A 385 -16.96 -1.61 11.38
N THR A 386 -16.22 -0.91 12.21
CA THR A 386 -16.48 0.49 12.58
C THR A 386 -15.18 1.27 12.56
N TYR A 387 -15.28 2.56 12.26
CA TYR A 387 -14.14 3.48 12.23
C TYR A 387 -14.58 4.87 12.70
N ALA A 388 -13.70 5.55 13.40
CA ALA A 388 -13.87 6.95 13.76
C ALA A 388 -12.53 7.68 13.69
N SER A 389 -12.55 8.93 13.27
CA SER A 389 -11.40 9.83 13.35
C SER A 389 -11.81 11.23 13.77
N ASP A 390 -10.93 11.85 14.55
CA ASP A 390 -10.91 13.28 14.87
C ASP A 390 -9.64 13.88 14.31
N ALA A 391 -9.76 14.85 13.40
CA ALA A 391 -8.67 15.32 12.55
C ALA A 391 -8.57 16.86 12.50
N PRO A 392 -8.19 17.54 13.61
CA PRO A 392 -7.95 18.96 13.62
C PRO A 392 -6.82 19.34 12.65
N TYR A 393 -7.02 20.46 11.97
CA TYR A 393 -6.08 21.02 11.01
C TYR A 393 -5.70 22.45 11.42
N GLU A 394 -4.41 22.72 11.39
CA GLU A 394 -3.82 24.01 11.73
C GLU A 394 -2.84 24.47 10.66
N LEU A 395 -2.96 25.72 10.24
CA LEU A 395 -1.96 26.38 9.41
C LEU A 395 -1.56 27.70 10.07
N ASP A 396 -0.27 27.82 10.36
CA ASP A 396 0.33 29.02 10.93
C ASP A 396 1.33 29.66 9.95
N ARG A 397 1.61 30.92 10.15
CA ARG A 397 2.61 31.67 9.40
C ARG A 397 3.80 32.01 10.29
N GLY A 398 4.94 31.43 9.98
CA GLY A 398 6.19 31.66 10.67
C GLY A 398 6.85 32.99 10.24
N ALA A 399 7.57 33.59 11.17
CA ALA A 399 8.27 34.86 10.97
C ALA A 399 9.60 34.72 10.21
N SER A 400 10.12 33.50 10.06
CA SER A 400 11.30 33.17 9.25
C SER A 400 11.09 31.91 8.44
N ALA A 401 11.95 31.60 7.48
CA ALA A 401 11.91 30.40 6.67
C ALA A 401 12.09 29.11 7.51
N THR A 402 12.70 29.20 8.68
CA THR A 402 12.97 28.08 9.61
C THR A 402 12.13 28.13 10.88
N ALA A 403 11.09 28.99 10.94
CA ALA A 403 10.25 29.09 12.11
C ALA A 403 9.52 27.78 12.41
N GLU A 404 9.53 27.37 13.68
CA GLU A 404 8.79 26.18 14.16
C GLU A 404 7.42 26.53 14.77
N THR A 405 7.18 27.81 15.05
CA THR A 405 5.90 28.35 15.52
C THR A 405 5.52 29.58 14.72
N GLY A 406 4.25 29.93 14.69
CA GLY A 406 3.78 31.03 13.87
C GLY A 406 2.47 31.66 14.32
N THR A 407 2.00 32.64 13.56
CA THR A 407 0.71 33.27 13.76
C THR A 407 -0.39 32.45 13.10
N PRO A 408 -1.49 32.11 13.81
CA PRO A 408 -2.60 31.35 13.26
C PRO A 408 -3.20 32.00 12.01
N ARG A 409 -3.42 31.21 10.97
CA ARG A 409 -4.05 31.60 9.70
C ARG A 409 -5.31 30.82 9.39
N GLN A 410 -5.27 29.49 9.59
CA GLN A 410 -6.40 28.60 9.35
C GLN A 410 -6.52 27.58 10.48
N ARG A 411 -7.75 27.29 10.86
CA ARG A 411 -8.11 26.24 11.82
C ARG A 411 -9.38 25.58 11.34
N SER A 412 -9.39 24.27 11.31
CA SER A 412 -10.62 23.50 11.05
C SER A 412 -10.67 22.24 11.89
N GLN A 413 -11.87 21.85 12.24
CA GLN A 413 -12.20 20.57 12.84
C GLN A 413 -12.79 19.67 11.76
N ARG A 414 -12.32 18.44 11.66
CA ARG A 414 -12.76 17.43 10.69
C ARG A 414 -12.97 16.14 11.43
N GLU A 415 -14.10 15.50 11.19
CA GLU A 415 -14.47 14.26 11.86
C GLU A 415 -15.00 13.26 10.83
N THR A 416 -14.71 11.98 11.03
CA THR A 416 -15.31 10.88 10.28
C THR A 416 -15.81 9.83 11.26
N ALA A 417 -17.01 9.28 10.99
CA ALA A 417 -17.53 8.09 11.64
C ALA A 417 -18.09 7.16 10.56
N ALA A 418 -17.69 5.88 10.56
CA ALA A 418 -18.14 4.93 9.57
C ALA A 418 -18.47 3.57 10.21
N GLY A 419 -19.40 2.87 9.59
CA GLY A 419 -19.76 1.51 9.95
C GLY A 419 -20.07 0.69 8.71
N SER A 420 -19.73 -0.59 8.71
CA SER A 420 -20.02 -1.48 7.60
C SER A 420 -20.40 -2.88 8.03
N VAL A 421 -21.15 -3.55 7.16
CA VAL A 421 -21.47 -4.98 7.21
C VAL A 421 -21.11 -5.61 5.89
N PHE A 422 -20.54 -6.81 5.92
CA PHE A 422 -20.11 -7.53 4.73
C PHE A 422 -20.21 -9.04 4.90
N ALA A 423 -20.36 -9.76 3.78
CA ALA A 423 -20.27 -11.20 3.73
C ALA A 423 -19.80 -11.68 2.36
N GLU A 424 -19.10 -12.81 2.34
CA GLU A 424 -18.69 -13.56 1.16
C GLU A 424 -18.92 -15.04 1.43
N ASN A 425 -19.44 -15.80 0.45
CA ASN A 425 -19.57 -17.24 0.56
C ASN A 425 -18.84 -17.95 -0.59
N VAL A 426 -17.99 -18.90 -0.27
CA VAL A 426 -17.35 -19.78 -1.26
C VAL A 426 -18.21 -21.01 -1.44
N PHE A 427 -18.95 -21.09 -2.55
CA PHE A 427 -19.67 -22.27 -2.97
C PHE A 427 -18.76 -23.14 -3.82
N ARG A 428 -18.54 -24.38 -3.43
CA ARG A 428 -17.69 -25.36 -4.14
C ARG A 428 -18.55 -26.43 -4.81
N PHE A 429 -18.29 -26.67 -6.10
CA PHE A 429 -18.95 -27.68 -6.91
C PHE A 429 -17.89 -28.46 -7.70
N GLY A 430 -17.29 -29.46 -7.05
CA GLY A 430 -16.17 -30.20 -7.61
C GLY A 430 -14.96 -29.30 -7.89
N ARG A 431 -14.68 -29.02 -9.17
CA ARG A 431 -13.56 -28.17 -9.60
C ARG A 431 -13.89 -26.67 -9.70
N LEU A 432 -15.15 -26.31 -9.52
CA LEU A 432 -15.65 -24.94 -9.64
C LEU A 432 -15.93 -24.37 -8.27
N SER A 433 -15.37 -23.20 -7.96
CA SER A 433 -15.74 -22.37 -6.81
C SER A 433 -16.40 -21.08 -7.31
N ILE A 434 -17.53 -20.69 -6.70
CA ILE A 434 -18.26 -19.45 -6.97
C ILE A 434 -18.32 -18.67 -5.66
N THR A 435 -17.86 -17.42 -5.68
CA THR A 435 -17.73 -16.60 -4.48
C THR A 435 -18.50 -15.28 -4.63
N PRO A 436 -19.82 -15.27 -4.41
CA PRO A 436 -20.57 -14.03 -4.30
C PRO A 436 -20.27 -13.35 -2.96
N GLY A 437 -20.30 -12.02 -2.99
CA GLY A 437 -20.11 -11.21 -1.78
C GLY A 437 -20.75 -9.85 -1.88
N PHE A 438 -20.98 -9.25 -0.75
CA PHE A 438 -21.48 -7.87 -0.63
C PHE A 438 -20.86 -7.15 0.56
N ARG A 439 -20.85 -5.81 0.50
CA ARG A 439 -20.53 -4.89 1.60
C ARG A 439 -21.43 -3.67 1.50
N VAL A 440 -21.86 -3.16 2.64
CA VAL A 440 -22.54 -1.87 2.72
C VAL A 440 -21.78 -1.02 3.73
N GLU A 441 -21.39 0.17 3.31
CA GLU A 441 -20.74 1.15 4.19
C GLU A 441 -21.62 2.39 4.36
N ASN A 442 -21.67 2.89 5.60
CA ASN A 442 -22.24 4.19 5.93
C ASN A 442 -21.12 5.06 6.50
N ILE A 443 -20.89 6.22 5.87
CA ILE A 443 -19.77 7.10 6.16
C ILE A 443 -20.34 8.49 6.44
N HIS A 444 -20.26 8.93 7.69
CA HIS A 444 -20.57 10.30 8.06
C HIS A 444 -19.29 11.10 8.20
N GLN A 445 -19.20 12.21 7.46
CA GLN A 445 -18.08 13.16 7.54
C GLN A 445 -18.61 14.55 7.91
N SER A 446 -17.86 15.26 8.75
CA SER A 446 -18.15 16.65 9.09
C SER A 446 -16.89 17.50 9.04
N ILE A 447 -17.03 18.74 8.56
CA ILE A 447 -15.98 19.73 8.45
C ILE A 447 -16.49 21.06 8.97
N ARG A 448 -15.71 21.69 9.85
CA ARG A 448 -16.00 23.00 10.38
C ARG A 448 -14.75 23.87 10.44
N GLU A 449 -14.67 24.89 9.59
CA GLU A 449 -13.68 25.96 9.76
C GLU A 449 -14.04 26.83 10.96
N THR A 450 -13.04 27.17 11.77
CA THR A 450 -13.17 28.09 12.91
C THR A 450 -12.37 29.38 12.70
N LEU A 451 -11.35 29.33 11.86
CA LEU A 451 -10.53 30.45 11.44
C LEU A 451 -10.08 30.26 9.99
N ASN A 452 -10.17 31.29 9.16
CA ASN A 452 -9.51 31.33 7.85
C ASN A 452 -9.30 32.80 7.43
N LEU A 453 -8.10 33.32 7.74
CA LEU A 453 -7.70 34.69 7.43
C LEU A 453 -7.27 34.89 5.96
N ASP A 454 -7.18 33.82 5.18
CA ASP A 454 -6.86 33.88 3.76
C ASP A 454 -8.13 34.01 2.90
N LYS A 455 -9.30 33.76 3.46
CA LYS A 455 -10.61 34.01 2.82
C LYS A 455 -11.03 35.46 3.00
N THR A 456 -11.20 36.19 1.90
CA THR A 456 -11.58 37.62 1.92
C THR A 456 -13.08 37.85 1.67
N THR A 457 -13.80 36.92 1.06
CA THR A 457 -15.17 37.12 0.57
C THR A 457 -16.14 35.99 0.87
N SER A 458 -15.66 34.82 1.37
CA SER A 458 -16.51 33.66 1.63
C SER A 458 -16.70 33.42 3.13
N PRO A 459 -17.87 32.94 3.58
CA PRO A 459 -18.05 32.51 4.97
C PRO A 459 -17.14 31.33 5.30
N LEU A 460 -16.90 31.11 6.59
CA LEU A 460 -16.22 29.90 7.07
C LEU A 460 -17.02 28.66 6.68
N LEU A 461 -16.32 27.64 6.19
CA LEU A 461 -16.96 26.40 5.73
C LEU A 461 -17.56 25.63 6.91
N ARG A 462 -18.80 25.19 6.74
CA ARG A 462 -19.44 24.17 7.57
C ARG A 462 -20.16 23.22 6.64
N ASP A 463 -19.75 21.97 6.65
CA ASP A 463 -20.37 20.93 5.83
C ASP A 463 -20.42 19.62 6.62
N SER A 464 -21.44 18.83 6.36
CA SER A 464 -21.56 17.47 6.88
C SER A 464 -22.44 16.64 5.96
N GLY A 465 -22.07 15.38 5.76
CA GLY A 465 -22.78 14.48 4.88
C GLY A 465 -22.72 13.05 5.36
N LEU A 466 -23.71 12.27 4.93
CA LEU A 466 -23.76 10.81 5.07
C LEU A 466 -23.74 10.19 3.67
N ASP A 467 -22.71 9.40 3.40
CA ASP A 467 -22.64 8.60 2.19
C ASP A 467 -22.95 7.14 2.54
N THR A 468 -23.82 6.50 1.75
CA THR A 468 -24.10 5.06 1.83
C THR A 468 -23.59 4.40 0.56
N VAL A 469 -22.65 3.48 0.70
CA VAL A 469 -21.96 2.84 -0.43
C VAL A 469 -22.23 1.33 -0.40
N PRO A 470 -23.19 0.83 -1.20
CA PRO A 470 -23.37 -0.60 -1.43
C PRO A 470 -22.32 -1.09 -2.44
N LEU A 471 -21.69 -2.24 -2.16
CA LEU A 471 -20.71 -2.90 -3.02
C LEU A 471 -21.09 -4.36 -3.20
N GLY A 472 -20.89 -4.87 -4.41
CA GLY A 472 -21.05 -6.28 -4.74
C GLY A 472 -19.85 -6.82 -5.47
N ALA A 473 -19.62 -8.12 -5.33
CA ALA A 473 -18.67 -8.86 -6.16
C ALA A 473 -19.11 -10.30 -6.37
N VAL A 474 -18.59 -10.89 -7.46
CA VAL A 474 -18.61 -12.33 -7.68
C VAL A 474 -17.24 -12.77 -8.20
N GLY A 475 -16.65 -13.76 -7.54
CA GLY A 475 -15.43 -14.45 -7.95
C GLY A 475 -15.76 -15.84 -8.49
N LEU A 476 -15.00 -16.29 -9.47
CA LEU A 476 -15.05 -17.64 -10.03
C LEU A 476 -13.63 -18.22 -10.03
N SER A 477 -13.50 -19.47 -9.63
CA SER A 477 -12.26 -20.22 -9.69
C SER A 477 -12.55 -21.62 -10.24
N TYR A 478 -11.78 -22.07 -11.22
CA TYR A 478 -11.92 -23.40 -11.80
C TYR A 478 -10.57 -24.11 -11.87
N THR A 479 -10.40 -25.16 -11.08
CA THR A 479 -9.20 -25.98 -11.07
C THR A 479 -9.13 -26.84 -12.32
N LEU A 480 -8.28 -26.50 -13.29
CA LEU A 480 -8.03 -27.27 -14.49
C LEU A 480 -7.36 -28.60 -14.15
N ASN A 481 -6.31 -28.53 -13.34
CA ASN A 481 -5.54 -29.63 -12.77
C ASN A 481 -4.81 -29.11 -11.51
N PRO A 482 -4.12 -29.97 -10.72
CA PRO A 482 -3.41 -29.53 -9.52
C PRO A 482 -2.37 -28.41 -9.73
N ALA A 483 -1.92 -28.22 -10.97
CA ALA A 483 -0.90 -27.23 -11.32
C ALA A 483 -1.45 -26.01 -12.11
N ALA A 484 -2.77 -25.90 -12.34
CA ALA A 484 -3.35 -24.81 -13.13
C ALA A 484 -4.79 -24.50 -12.75
N GLU A 485 -5.11 -23.22 -12.69
CA GLU A 485 -6.42 -22.69 -12.33
C GLU A 485 -6.83 -21.56 -13.29
N LEU A 486 -8.09 -21.54 -13.68
CA LEU A 486 -8.75 -20.38 -14.29
C LEU A 486 -9.44 -19.59 -13.19
N TYR A 487 -9.34 -18.28 -13.23
CA TYR A 487 -10.09 -17.40 -12.33
C TYR A 487 -10.76 -16.25 -13.09
N ALA A 488 -11.85 -15.76 -12.54
CA ALA A 488 -12.49 -14.54 -13.01
C ALA A 488 -13.17 -13.82 -11.85
N ASN A 489 -13.26 -12.51 -11.92
CA ASN A 489 -14.03 -11.71 -10.97
C ASN A 489 -14.70 -10.53 -11.64
N LEU A 490 -15.85 -10.16 -11.07
CA LEU A 490 -16.52 -8.90 -11.31
C LEU A 490 -16.75 -8.26 -9.94
N SER A 491 -16.22 -7.08 -9.71
CA SER A 491 -16.24 -6.47 -8.39
C SER A 491 -16.34 -4.96 -8.42
N GLN A 492 -16.97 -4.41 -7.40
CA GLN A 492 -17.04 -2.97 -7.14
C GLN A 492 -15.96 -2.55 -6.17
N GLY A 493 -15.43 -1.34 -6.38
CA GLY A 493 -14.61 -0.59 -5.47
C GLY A 493 -15.07 0.86 -5.43
N TYR A 494 -14.55 1.65 -4.50
CA TYR A 494 -14.91 3.06 -4.43
C TYR A 494 -13.78 3.89 -3.78
N LYS A 495 -13.81 5.19 -4.09
CA LYS A 495 -12.96 6.18 -3.43
C LYS A 495 -13.85 7.11 -2.59
N ALA A 496 -13.62 7.14 -1.28
CA ALA A 496 -14.29 8.09 -0.40
C ALA A 496 -13.86 9.53 -0.70
N LYS A 497 -14.68 10.49 -0.37
CA LYS A 497 -14.33 11.92 -0.41
C LYS A 497 -13.30 12.22 0.66
N THR A 498 -12.13 12.73 0.27
CA THR A 498 -11.10 13.11 1.25
C THR A 498 -11.39 14.49 1.85
N TYR A 499 -10.77 14.82 2.97
CA TYR A 499 -10.86 16.18 3.52
C TYR A 499 -10.28 17.22 2.55
N GLY A 500 -9.27 16.86 1.74
CA GLY A 500 -8.71 17.72 0.71
C GLY A 500 -9.69 18.03 -0.42
N ASP A 501 -10.50 17.04 -0.80
CA ASP A 501 -11.53 17.19 -1.84
C ASP A 501 -12.68 18.10 -1.35
N ALA A 502 -12.99 18.05 -0.05
CA ALA A 502 -14.09 18.78 0.56
C ALA A 502 -13.70 20.15 1.15
N LEU A 503 -12.40 20.41 1.39
CA LEU A 503 -11.86 21.67 1.93
C LEU A 503 -10.84 22.26 0.97
N PRO A 504 -11.23 23.14 0.03
CA PRO A 504 -10.26 23.79 -0.82
C PRO A 504 -9.37 24.74 -0.02
N LEU A 505 -8.07 24.43 -0.01
CA LEU A 505 -7.04 25.25 0.58
C LEU A 505 -6.62 26.34 -0.43
N GLY A 506 -7.21 27.51 -0.38
CA GLY A 506 -6.79 28.64 -1.21
C GLY A 506 -7.92 29.59 -1.60
N ASN A 507 -7.55 30.83 -1.90
CA ASN A 507 -8.51 31.89 -2.26
C ASN A 507 -9.25 31.64 -3.58
N ASN A 508 -8.64 30.84 -4.48
CA ASN A 508 -9.14 30.58 -5.83
C ASN A 508 -9.55 29.10 -6.02
N THR A 509 -9.89 28.42 -4.95
CA THR A 509 -10.36 27.03 -5.01
C THR A 509 -11.81 26.93 -4.54
N ALA A 510 -12.56 26.04 -5.14
CA ALA A 510 -13.95 25.74 -4.78
C ALA A 510 -14.20 24.24 -4.87
N VAL A 511 -15.22 23.76 -4.17
CA VAL A 511 -15.71 22.37 -4.27
C VAL A 511 -17.10 22.38 -4.90
N SER A 512 -17.39 21.38 -5.71
CA SER A 512 -18.76 21.15 -6.17
C SER A 512 -19.63 20.72 -4.99
N SER A 513 -20.79 21.34 -4.83
CA SER A 513 -21.78 20.94 -3.81
C SER A 513 -22.40 19.56 -4.12
N THR A 514 -22.15 19.03 -5.31
CA THR A 514 -22.64 17.73 -5.79
C THR A 514 -21.53 16.68 -5.86
N LEU A 515 -20.39 16.90 -5.19
CA LEU A 515 -19.29 15.94 -5.17
C LEU A 515 -19.75 14.60 -4.57
N GLN A 516 -19.64 13.53 -5.34
CA GLN A 516 -20.01 12.17 -4.95
C GLN A 516 -18.75 11.30 -4.76
N PRO A 517 -18.80 10.22 -3.95
CA PRO A 517 -17.76 9.20 -3.96
C PRO A 517 -17.53 8.66 -5.37
N GLY A 518 -16.26 8.40 -5.73
CA GLY A 518 -15.93 7.78 -7.00
C GLY A 518 -16.15 6.26 -6.93
N HIS A 519 -16.73 5.66 -7.97
CA HIS A 519 -17.04 4.23 -8.03
C HIS A 519 -16.25 3.52 -9.13
N THR A 520 -15.75 2.32 -8.84
CA THR A 520 -15.11 1.46 -9.84
C THR A 520 -15.86 0.15 -10.02
N TRP A 521 -15.95 -0.30 -11.27
CA TRP A 521 -16.27 -1.67 -11.64
C TRP A 521 -15.04 -2.31 -12.25
N THR A 522 -14.61 -3.42 -11.68
CA THR A 522 -13.48 -4.20 -12.18
C THR A 522 -13.95 -5.56 -12.64
N ALA A 523 -13.75 -5.86 -13.94
CA ALA A 523 -13.87 -7.18 -14.51
C ALA A 523 -12.47 -7.70 -14.83
N GLU A 524 -12.12 -8.91 -14.37
CA GLU A 524 -10.83 -9.52 -14.61
C GLU A 524 -10.99 -11.03 -14.79
N ALA A 525 -10.28 -11.61 -15.76
CA ALA A 525 -10.23 -13.05 -15.97
C ALA A 525 -8.78 -13.45 -16.30
N GLY A 526 -8.38 -14.61 -15.81
CA GLY A 526 -7.00 -15.06 -16.00
C GLY A 526 -6.81 -16.56 -15.80
N VAL A 527 -5.59 -16.97 -16.09
CA VAL A 527 -5.07 -18.32 -15.84
C VAL A 527 -3.76 -18.19 -15.07
N ARG A 528 -3.60 -18.98 -14.04
CA ARG A 528 -2.39 -19.08 -13.25
C ARG A 528 -1.99 -20.53 -13.06
N GLY A 529 -0.70 -20.77 -12.92
CA GLY A 529 -0.23 -22.13 -12.83
C GLY A 529 1.21 -22.28 -12.32
N ARG A 530 1.50 -23.49 -11.82
CA ARG A 530 2.83 -23.92 -11.40
C ARG A 530 3.04 -25.38 -11.86
N PRO A 531 3.33 -25.61 -13.16
CA PRO A 531 3.60 -26.97 -13.66
C PRO A 531 5.01 -27.43 -13.25
N GLY A 532 5.09 -28.07 -12.09
CA GLY A 532 6.36 -28.45 -11.44
C GLY A 532 7.00 -27.26 -10.66
N ASP A 533 8.16 -27.51 -10.06
CA ASP A 533 8.85 -26.52 -9.21
C ASP A 533 9.68 -25.53 -10.03
N PHE A 534 9.77 -25.72 -11.36
CA PHE A 534 10.63 -24.96 -12.24
C PHE A 534 9.93 -23.84 -13.03
N TRP A 535 8.58 -23.76 -13.00
CA TRP A 535 7.84 -22.76 -13.76
C TRP A 535 6.61 -22.28 -13.03
N ASN A 536 6.44 -20.97 -12.93
CA ASN A 536 5.17 -20.36 -12.53
C ASN A 536 4.76 -19.30 -13.54
N TYR A 537 3.44 -19.09 -13.67
CA TYR A 537 2.87 -18.07 -14.53
C TYR A 537 1.52 -17.58 -14.02
N ASP A 538 1.22 -16.30 -14.31
CA ASP A 538 -0.12 -15.68 -14.14
C ASP A 538 -0.35 -14.76 -15.33
N LEU A 539 -1.42 -15.01 -16.08
CA LEU A 539 -1.86 -14.19 -17.23
C LEU A 539 -3.29 -13.77 -17.00
N SER A 540 -3.58 -12.48 -17.08
CA SER A 540 -4.95 -11.97 -16.98
C SER A 540 -5.24 -10.85 -17.95
N VAL A 541 -6.51 -10.72 -18.30
CA VAL A 541 -7.11 -9.57 -18.98
C VAL A 541 -8.02 -8.84 -18.00
N PHE A 542 -8.04 -7.53 -18.05
CA PHE A 542 -8.83 -6.73 -17.13
C PHE A 542 -9.48 -5.53 -17.80
N ARG A 543 -10.58 -5.07 -17.21
CA ARG A 543 -11.23 -3.80 -17.50
C ARG A 543 -11.71 -3.16 -16.20
N ILE A 544 -11.42 -1.88 -16.03
CA ILE A 544 -11.86 -1.05 -14.91
C ILE A 544 -12.63 0.13 -15.49
N ASP A 545 -13.89 0.23 -15.16
CA ASP A 545 -14.71 1.40 -15.40
C ASP A 545 -14.72 2.24 -14.12
N TYR A 546 -14.25 3.48 -14.18
CA TYR A 546 -14.20 4.39 -13.03
C TYR A 546 -15.14 5.56 -13.26
N ASP A 547 -16.30 5.50 -12.61
CA ASP A 547 -17.34 6.52 -12.63
C ASP A 547 -17.12 7.55 -11.52
N ASP A 548 -17.60 8.78 -11.71
CA ASP A 548 -17.50 9.88 -10.74
C ASP A 548 -16.06 10.15 -10.27
N ARG A 549 -15.10 10.00 -11.18
CA ARG A 549 -13.68 10.22 -10.86
C ARG A 549 -13.45 11.65 -10.37
N PHE A 550 -12.71 11.79 -9.28
CA PHE A 550 -12.31 13.10 -8.75
C PHE A 550 -11.24 13.76 -9.61
N GLY A 551 -11.39 15.03 -9.87
CA GLY A 551 -10.42 15.85 -10.57
C GLY A 551 -10.54 17.32 -10.22
N ALA A 552 -9.53 18.09 -10.62
CA ALA A 552 -9.48 19.52 -10.45
C ALA A 552 -9.62 20.20 -11.83
N VAL A 553 -10.67 20.95 -12.03
CA VAL A 553 -10.93 21.73 -13.26
C VAL A 553 -10.71 23.21 -12.97
N THR A 554 -9.81 23.85 -13.70
CA THR A 554 -9.56 25.29 -13.58
C THR A 554 -10.27 26.07 -14.68
N THR A 555 -11.24 26.90 -14.29
CA THR A 555 -11.96 27.77 -15.19
C THR A 555 -11.89 29.22 -14.69
N ALA A 556 -11.48 30.15 -15.55
CA ALA A 556 -11.33 31.57 -15.23
C ALA A 556 -10.46 31.84 -13.96
N GLY A 557 -9.41 31.04 -13.74
CA GLY A 557 -8.50 31.17 -12.61
C GLY A 557 -9.02 30.59 -11.29
N ILE A 558 -10.20 29.96 -11.28
CA ILE A 558 -10.75 29.23 -10.13
C ILE A 558 -10.58 27.74 -10.38
N THR A 559 -9.88 27.05 -9.49
CA THR A 559 -9.78 25.59 -9.50
C THR A 559 -10.94 24.99 -8.69
N ARG A 560 -11.75 24.19 -9.35
CA ARG A 560 -12.89 23.50 -8.73
C ARG A 560 -12.61 22.00 -8.65
N TYR A 561 -12.78 21.45 -7.46
CA TYR A 561 -12.78 20.01 -7.24
C TYR A 561 -14.18 19.48 -7.52
N GLU A 562 -14.29 18.58 -8.49
CA GLU A 562 -15.56 18.03 -8.96
C GLU A 562 -15.38 16.62 -9.52
N ASN A 563 -16.49 15.92 -9.77
CA ASN A 563 -16.46 14.67 -10.52
C ASN A 563 -16.23 15.00 -12.00
N VAL A 564 -15.08 14.61 -12.55
CA VAL A 564 -14.63 15.00 -13.91
C VAL A 564 -15.09 14.01 -15.00
N GLY A 565 -15.94 13.07 -14.65
CA GLY A 565 -16.52 12.10 -15.59
C GLY A 565 -16.03 10.69 -15.34
N ARG A 566 -16.11 9.87 -16.40
CA ARG A 566 -15.80 8.45 -16.38
C ARG A 566 -14.52 8.17 -17.16
N SER A 567 -13.66 7.29 -16.62
CA SER A 567 -12.55 6.70 -17.37
C SER A 567 -12.73 5.18 -17.53
N VAL A 568 -12.17 4.65 -18.61
CA VAL A 568 -12.04 3.21 -18.87
C VAL A 568 -10.55 2.88 -18.91
N ASN A 569 -10.12 1.91 -18.10
CA ASN A 569 -8.75 1.45 -18.01
C ASN A 569 -8.78 -0.07 -18.26
N GLN A 570 -8.23 -0.54 -19.38
CA GLN A 570 -8.28 -1.95 -19.76
C GLN A 570 -6.90 -2.44 -20.22
N GLY A 571 -6.67 -3.74 -20.15
CA GLY A 571 -5.35 -4.23 -20.51
C GLY A 571 -5.10 -5.69 -20.21
N VAL A 572 -3.80 -6.03 -20.23
CA VAL A 572 -3.29 -7.38 -20.01
C VAL A 572 -2.13 -7.32 -19.03
N ASP A 573 -2.19 -8.17 -18.01
CA ASP A 573 -1.07 -8.42 -17.10
C ASP A 573 -0.56 -9.84 -17.30
N ALA A 574 0.75 -10.01 -17.46
CA ALA A 574 1.41 -11.30 -17.52
C ALA A 574 2.61 -11.31 -16.58
N ALA A 575 2.79 -12.38 -15.84
CA ALA A 575 3.97 -12.63 -15.01
C ALA A 575 4.42 -14.08 -15.19
N THR A 576 5.72 -14.31 -15.21
CA THR A 576 6.30 -15.65 -15.26
C THR A 576 7.70 -15.68 -14.66
N GLU A 577 8.04 -16.81 -14.05
CA GLU A 577 9.39 -17.17 -13.67
C GLU A 577 9.65 -18.60 -14.12
N LEU A 578 10.72 -18.80 -14.88
CA LEU A 578 11.10 -20.10 -15.45
C LEU A 578 12.53 -20.44 -15.06
N ASP A 579 12.72 -21.47 -14.25
CA ASP A 579 14.03 -22.01 -13.91
C ASP A 579 14.58 -22.88 -15.07
N LEU A 580 15.62 -22.40 -15.74
CA LEU A 580 16.24 -23.07 -16.88
C LEU A 580 16.93 -24.35 -16.48
N ILE A 581 17.51 -24.42 -15.28
CA ILE A 581 18.18 -25.64 -14.78
C ILE A 581 17.12 -26.69 -14.46
N GLY A 582 16.04 -26.30 -13.78
CA GLY A 582 14.91 -27.20 -13.50
C GLY A 582 14.23 -27.73 -14.77
N VAL A 583 14.11 -26.89 -15.82
CA VAL A 583 13.67 -27.34 -17.16
C VAL A 583 14.61 -28.39 -17.73
N SER A 584 15.94 -28.17 -17.66
CA SER A 584 16.96 -29.12 -18.14
C SER A 584 16.85 -30.45 -17.40
N ASP A 585 16.74 -30.40 -16.06
CA ASP A 585 16.60 -31.62 -15.25
C ASP A 585 15.33 -32.40 -15.62
N ARG A 586 14.22 -31.66 -15.84
CA ARG A 586 12.97 -32.31 -16.28
C ARG A 586 13.02 -32.93 -17.66
N LEU A 587 13.68 -32.27 -18.62
CA LEU A 587 13.73 -32.74 -20.00
C LEU A 587 14.74 -33.87 -20.23
N TYR A 588 15.89 -33.80 -19.55
CA TYR A 588 17.01 -34.74 -19.78
C TYR A 588 17.19 -35.76 -18.66
N GLY A 589 16.37 -35.69 -17.59
CA GLY A 589 16.48 -36.57 -16.42
C GLY A 589 17.81 -36.39 -15.67
N THR A 590 18.31 -35.16 -15.64
CA THR A 590 19.52 -34.77 -14.89
C THR A 590 19.14 -34.28 -13.49
N ASP A 591 20.12 -34.15 -12.62
CA ASP A 591 19.98 -33.60 -11.25
C ASP A 591 20.91 -32.36 -11.10
N LEU A 592 21.01 -31.54 -12.12
CA LEU A 592 21.88 -30.35 -12.12
C LEU A 592 21.50 -29.35 -11.01
N GLY A 593 20.21 -29.20 -10.74
CA GLY A 593 19.69 -28.31 -9.71
C GLY A 593 20.28 -28.56 -8.32
N LYS A 594 20.58 -29.84 -7.98
CA LYS A 594 21.21 -30.17 -6.71
C LYS A 594 22.63 -29.60 -6.55
N SER A 595 23.34 -29.43 -7.63
CA SER A 595 24.75 -28.98 -7.64
C SER A 595 24.90 -27.52 -8.05
N TRP A 596 24.06 -27.04 -8.95
CA TRP A 596 24.16 -25.73 -9.58
C TRP A 596 23.06 -24.77 -9.13
N GLY A 597 22.07 -25.25 -8.34
CA GLY A 597 20.93 -24.45 -7.92
C GLY A 597 19.95 -24.17 -9.05
N ALA A 598 19.26 -23.04 -8.99
CA ALA A 598 18.26 -22.58 -9.94
C ALA A 598 18.73 -21.31 -10.67
N LEU A 599 18.56 -21.25 -11.99
CA LEU A 599 18.76 -20.05 -12.81
C LEU A 599 17.45 -19.70 -13.49
N SER A 600 16.74 -18.74 -12.94
CA SER A 600 15.44 -18.33 -13.44
C SER A 600 15.52 -17.14 -14.39
N VAL A 601 14.78 -17.21 -15.50
CA VAL A 601 14.37 -16.05 -16.28
C VAL A 601 13.05 -15.56 -15.72
N TYR A 602 13.05 -14.32 -15.30
CA TYR A 602 11.87 -13.65 -14.77
C TYR A 602 11.35 -12.61 -15.76
N GLY A 603 10.03 -12.50 -15.88
CA GLY A 603 9.37 -11.45 -16.66
C GLY A 603 7.99 -11.12 -16.15
N ASN A 604 7.66 -9.84 -16.06
CA ASN A 604 6.29 -9.38 -15.98
C ASN A 604 6.05 -8.21 -16.93
N VAL A 605 4.86 -8.19 -17.51
CA VAL A 605 4.42 -7.19 -18.47
C VAL A 605 3.02 -6.76 -18.07
N SER A 606 2.80 -5.46 -18.04
CA SER A 606 1.47 -4.86 -18.00
C SER A 606 1.31 -3.97 -19.21
N TRP A 607 0.33 -4.27 -20.04
CA TRP A 607 -0.14 -3.39 -21.10
C TRP A 607 -1.44 -2.75 -20.65
N LEU A 608 -1.54 -1.43 -20.80
CA LEU A 608 -2.66 -0.61 -20.34
C LEU A 608 -3.13 0.31 -21.47
N ASP A 609 -4.41 0.28 -21.76
CA ASP A 609 -5.14 1.26 -22.56
C ASP A 609 -6.11 1.99 -21.61
N ALA A 610 -5.92 3.30 -21.42
CA ALA A 610 -6.68 4.10 -20.47
C ALA A 610 -7.10 5.43 -21.07
N GLU A 611 -8.42 5.73 -21.00
CA GLU A 611 -8.99 6.93 -21.59
C GLU A 611 -10.18 7.46 -20.74
N PHE A 612 -10.32 8.78 -20.68
CA PHE A 612 -11.56 9.42 -20.24
C PHE A 612 -12.61 9.31 -21.35
N VAL A 613 -13.71 8.62 -21.07
CA VAL A 613 -14.77 8.36 -22.05
C VAL A 613 -15.96 9.33 -21.93
N SER A 614 -15.96 10.17 -20.89
CA SER A 614 -17.00 11.22 -20.74
C SER A 614 -16.48 12.38 -19.88
N GLY A 615 -17.20 13.50 -19.92
CA GLY A 615 -16.91 14.71 -19.14
C GLY A 615 -15.93 15.66 -19.84
N PRO A 616 -15.42 16.69 -19.14
CA PRO A 616 -14.57 17.73 -19.73
C PRO A 616 -13.18 17.21 -20.17
N LEU A 617 -12.78 16.02 -19.74
CA LEU A 617 -11.49 15.40 -20.08
C LEU A 617 -11.61 14.29 -21.13
N GLN A 618 -12.78 14.12 -21.76
CA GLN A 618 -13.02 13.08 -22.75
C GLN A 618 -11.96 13.07 -23.86
N GLY A 619 -11.43 11.87 -24.18
CA GLY A 619 -10.39 11.66 -25.18
C GLY A 619 -8.96 11.85 -24.64
N LEU A 620 -8.79 12.23 -23.36
CA LEU A 620 -7.48 12.35 -22.73
C LEU A 620 -7.13 11.08 -21.95
N THR A 621 -5.83 10.84 -21.80
CA THR A 621 -5.31 9.73 -20.99
C THR A 621 -5.27 10.13 -19.50
N PRO A 622 -5.76 9.28 -18.59
CA PRO A 622 -5.60 9.50 -17.15
C PRO A 622 -4.13 9.68 -16.75
N GLN A 623 -3.89 10.50 -15.73
CA GLN A 623 -2.54 10.72 -15.22
C GLN A 623 -1.93 9.42 -14.69
N TYR A 624 -0.59 9.30 -14.80
CA TYR A 624 0.19 8.14 -14.37
C TYR A 624 -0.34 6.80 -14.92
N ALA A 625 -0.75 6.79 -16.19
CA ALA A 625 -1.18 5.63 -16.93
C ALA A 625 -0.24 5.35 -18.12
N PRO A 626 0.98 4.83 -17.89
CA PRO A 626 1.86 4.40 -18.98
C PRO A 626 1.26 3.21 -19.72
N ASP A 627 1.38 3.19 -21.06
CA ASP A 627 0.86 2.10 -21.88
C ASP A 627 1.54 0.76 -21.56
N HIS A 628 2.83 0.80 -21.20
CA HIS A 628 3.58 -0.40 -20.83
C HIS A 628 4.41 -0.19 -19.56
N ILE A 629 4.35 -1.19 -18.67
CA ILE A 629 5.31 -1.40 -17.60
C ILE A 629 5.85 -2.82 -17.80
N ILE A 630 7.16 -2.94 -18.06
CA ILE A 630 7.82 -4.22 -18.28
C ILE A 630 8.93 -4.38 -17.26
N ARG A 631 8.99 -5.54 -16.61
CA ARG A 631 10.09 -5.92 -15.73
C ARG A 631 10.59 -7.29 -16.13
N THR A 632 11.91 -7.44 -16.21
CA THR A 632 12.52 -8.70 -16.65
C THR A 632 13.91 -8.84 -16.06
N GLY A 633 14.40 -10.05 -16.00
CA GLY A 633 15.76 -10.27 -15.53
C GLY A 633 16.10 -11.74 -15.30
N LEU A 634 17.25 -11.93 -14.67
CA LEU A 634 17.79 -13.21 -14.27
C LEU A 634 17.87 -13.28 -12.75
N ILE A 635 17.48 -14.40 -12.19
CA ILE A 635 17.57 -14.68 -10.75
C ILE A 635 18.30 -16.03 -10.61
N TYR A 636 19.43 -16.00 -9.91
CA TYR A 636 20.18 -17.21 -9.59
C TYR A 636 20.08 -17.51 -8.11
N ARG A 637 19.82 -18.78 -7.77
CA ARG A 637 19.74 -19.28 -6.40
C ARG A 637 20.53 -20.58 -6.26
N LEU A 638 21.42 -20.64 -5.27
CA LEU A 638 22.07 -21.87 -4.84
C LEU A 638 21.63 -22.16 -3.41
N GLY A 639 20.43 -22.74 -3.26
CA GLY A 639 19.73 -22.87 -2.00
C GLY A 639 19.67 -21.52 -1.26
N ARG A 640 19.84 -21.54 0.05
CA ARG A 640 19.95 -20.31 0.88
C ARG A 640 21.34 -19.65 0.78
N ARG A 641 22.35 -20.36 0.23
CA ARG A 641 23.74 -19.95 0.32
C ARG A 641 24.11 -18.75 -0.54
N VAL A 642 23.61 -18.69 -1.76
CA VAL A 642 23.90 -17.60 -2.68
C VAL A 642 22.63 -17.25 -3.46
N LYS A 643 22.32 -15.97 -3.50
CA LYS A 643 21.28 -15.43 -4.37
C LYS A 643 21.82 -14.23 -5.14
N VAL A 644 21.52 -14.15 -6.43
CA VAL A 644 21.89 -13.03 -7.29
C VAL A 644 20.71 -12.69 -8.18
N ALA A 645 20.34 -11.42 -8.26
CA ALA A 645 19.29 -10.95 -9.14
C ALA A 645 19.79 -9.78 -10.00
N TRP A 646 19.58 -9.87 -11.32
CA TRP A 646 19.80 -8.82 -12.29
C TRP A 646 18.46 -8.46 -12.92
N LEU A 647 17.86 -7.36 -12.49
CA LEU A 647 16.48 -6.99 -12.82
C LEU A 647 16.42 -5.65 -13.55
N GLY A 648 15.65 -5.60 -14.64
CA GLY A 648 15.36 -4.40 -15.41
C GLY A 648 13.91 -3.98 -15.27
N THR A 649 13.67 -2.68 -15.15
CA THR A 649 12.36 -2.05 -15.15
C THR A 649 12.28 -1.06 -16.31
N PHE A 650 11.31 -1.25 -17.19
CA PHE A 650 10.93 -0.32 -18.25
C PHE A 650 9.55 0.27 -17.92
N VAL A 651 9.42 1.59 -18.01
CA VAL A 651 8.14 2.31 -17.89
C VAL A 651 8.00 3.22 -19.10
N ASP A 652 6.88 3.15 -19.80
CA ASP A 652 6.60 4.00 -20.96
C ASP A 652 6.34 5.46 -20.56
N ASN A 653 6.35 6.35 -21.53
CA ASN A 653 6.04 7.74 -21.29
C ASN A 653 4.57 7.89 -20.84
N HIS A 654 4.31 8.87 -19.98
CA HIS A 654 2.97 9.10 -19.45
C HIS A 654 2.81 10.54 -18.98
N PHE A 655 1.59 10.98 -18.71
CA PHE A 655 1.32 12.30 -18.16
C PHE A 655 1.17 12.24 -16.63
N ALA A 656 1.65 13.29 -15.96
CA ALA A 656 1.49 13.49 -14.52
C ALA A 656 0.26 14.36 -14.17
N ASN A 657 -0.59 14.68 -15.14
CA ASN A 657 -1.85 15.36 -14.94
C ASN A 657 -2.90 14.90 -15.95
N ASP A 658 -4.17 14.97 -15.56
CA ASP A 658 -5.30 14.53 -16.38
C ASP A 658 -5.56 15.43 -17.61
N ASN A 659 -5.01 16.65 -17.67
CA ASN A 659 -5.11 17.57 -18.81
C ASN A 659 -4.09 17.28 -19.93
N ASN A 660 -3.22 16.31 -19.76
CA ASN A 660 -2.17 15.91 -20.71
C ASN A 660 -1.29 17.07 -21.21
N THR A 661 -0.95 17.99 -20.33
CA THR A 661 -0.13 19.14 -20.69
C THR A 661 1.35 18.77 -20.89
N ALA A 662 2.00 19.38 -21.87
CA ALA A 662 3.37 19.02 -22.27
C ALA A 662 4.40 19.12 -21.11
N ASP A 663 4.29 20.15 -20.25
CA ASP A 663 5.18 20.35 -19.09
C ASP A 663 5.03 19.22 -18.04
N PHE A 664 3.97 18.42 -18.11
CA PHE A 664 3.68 17.30 -17.21
C PHE A 664 3.87 15.92 -17.87
N ARG A 665 4.47 15.87 -19.08
CA ARG A 665 4.78 14.59 -19.73
C ARG A 665 6.10 14.03 -19.21
N ILE A 666 6.04 12.91 -18.51
CA ILE A 666 7.19 12.15 -18.01
C ILE A 666 7.71 11.27 -19.16
N PRO A 667 9.00 11.40 -19.59
CA PRO A 667 9.57 10.53 -20.61
C PRO A 667 9.71 9.09 -20.11
N GLY A 668 9.60 8.13 -21.02
CA GLY A 668 9.86 6.72 -20.73
C GLY A 668 11.31 6.46 -20.31
N TYR A 669 11.50 5.44 -19.47
CA TYR A 669 12.81 5.11 -18.93
C TYR A 669 13.00 3.62 -18.74
N THR A 670 14.28 3.20 -18.71
CA THR A 670 14.69 1.83 -18.38
C THR A 670 15.79 1.89 -17.34
N VAL A 671 15.63 1.13 -16.26
CA VAL A 671 16.58 1.08 -15.12
C VAL A 671 16.90 -0.39 -14.82
N TRP A 672 18.19 -0.66 -14.57
CA TRP A 672 18.67 -1.99 -14.22
C TRP A 672 19.34 -1.99 -12.86
N ASP A 673 19.07 -3.02 -12.06
CA ASP A 673 19.60 -3.23 -10.73
C ASP A 673 20.27 -4.60 -10.62
N LEU A 674 21.38 -4.66 -9.92
CA LEU A 674 22.07 -5.90 -9.54
C LEU A 674 22.06 -6.01 -8.03
N THR A 675 21.61 -7.16 -7.51
CA THR A 675 21.68 -7.49 -6.09
C THR A 675 22.29 -8.85 -5.90
N ALA A 676 23.03 -9.03 -4.81
CA ALA A 676 23.63 -10.30 -4.44
C ALA A 676 23.58 -10.50 -2.92
N GLU A 677 23.42 -11.75 -2.52
CA GLU A 677 23.44 -12.20 -1.13
C GLU A 677 24.31 -13.45 -1.03
N TRP A 678 25.10 -13.53 0.03
CA TRP A 678 25.92 -14.68 0.37
C TRP A 678 25.79 -15.02 1.85
N GLU A 679 25.20 -16.17 2.14
CA GLU A 679 25.18 -16.74 3.48
C GLU A 679 26.52 -17.47 3.71
N PHE A 680 27.48 -16.74 4.31
CA PHE A 680 28.83 -17.26 4.54
C PHE A 680 28.94 -18.09 5.82
N TRP A 681 27.99 -17.92 6.73
CA TRP A 681 27.83 -18.74 7.93
C TRP A 681 26.36 -19.22 8.00
N PRO A 682 26.11 -20.52 7.67
CA PRO A 682 24.75 -21.05 7.60
C PRO A 682 23.90 -20.73 8.82
N ASP A 683 22.68 -20.23 8.57
CA ASP A 683 21.67 -19.84 9.56
C ASP A 683 22.13 -18.78 10.57
N ARG A 684 23.32 -18.14 10.37
CA ARG A 684 23.90 -17.20 11.31
C ARG A 684 24.28 -15.85 10.72
N ALA A 685 24.88 -15.85 9.52
CA ALA A 685 25.40 -14.61 8.97
C ALA A 685 25.33 -14.57 7.45
N ARG A 686 24.81 -13.44 6.94
CA ARG A 686 24.67 -13.15 5.52
C ARG A 686 25.32 -11.81 5.20
N LEU A 687 26.06 -11.75 4.12
CA LEU A 687 26.53 -10.52 3.50
C LEU A 687 25.71 -10.28 2.23
N PHE A 688 25.22 -9.08 2.04
CA PHE A 688 24.45 -8.72 0.86
C PHE A 688 24.79 -7.32 0.36
N GLY A 689 24.40 -7.02 -0.87
CA GLY A 689 24.61 -5.69 -1.42
C GLY A 689 24.04 -5.54 -2.80
N GLY A 690 24.08 -4.31 -3.31
CA GLY A 690 23.54 -4.04 -4.62
C GLY A 690 24.11 -2.80 -5.29
N LEU A 691 23.94 -2.79 -6.61
CA LEU A 691 24.21 -1.70 -7.52
C LEU A 691 22.87 -1.28 -8.15
N ASN A 692 22.26 -0.23 -7.62
CA ASN A 692 21.02 0.31 -8.14
C ASN A 692 21.29 1.25 -9.31
N ASN A 693 20.39 1.26 -10.29
CA ASN A 693 20.51 2.05 -11.52
C ASN A 693 21.91 1.90 -12.15
N ALA A 694 22.29 0.65 -12.44
CA ALA A 694 23.64 0.26 -12.85
C ALA A 694 24.19 1.07 -14.03
N PHE A 695 23.34 1.53 -14.96
CA PHE A 695 23.72 2.32 -16.13
C PHE A 695 23.60 3.84 -15.92
N ASP A 696 23.35 4.30 -14.69
CA ASP A 696 23.19 5.72 -14.32
C ASP A 696 22.14 6.45 -15.19
N ARG A 697 21.01 5.77 -15.45
CA ARG A 697 19.93 6.36 -16.23
C ARG A 697 19.36 7.57 -15.50
N GLN A 698 19.31 8.71 -16.16
CA GLN A 698 18.65 9.91 -15.67
C GLN A 698 17.19 9.88 -16.11
N TYR A 699 16.27 9.98 -15.16
CA TYR A 699 14.83 10.00 -15.40
C TYR A 699 14.08 10.78 -14.32
N TRP A 700 12.83 11.10 -14.59
CA TRP A 700 11.95 11.80 -13.68
C TRP A 700 11.10 10.76 -12.93
N SER A 701 11.15 10.80 -11.62
CA SER A 701 10.30 9.94 -10.81
C SER A 701 8.88 10.46 -10.71
N ARG A 702 8.74 11.80 -10.77
CA ARG A 702 7.46 12.49 -10.64
C ARG A 702 7.54 13.91 -11.21
N VAL A 703 6.37 14.44 -11.62
CA VAL A 703 6.20 15.86 -11.96
C VAL A 703 5.03 16.42 -11.15
N ARG A 704 5.25 17.55 -10.50
CA ARG A 704 4.25 18.27 -9.68
C ARG A 704 4.18 19.73 -10.09
N ALA A 705 3.20 20.48 -9.55
CA ALA A 705 3.08 21.92 -9.79
C ALA A 705 4.34 22.72 -9.36
N ASN A 706 5.15 22.21 -8.44
CA ASN A 706 6.40 22.83 -7.98
C ASN A 706 7.66 22.26 -8.65
N GLY A 707 7.52 21.43 -9.69
CA GLY A 707 8.64 20.97 -10.51
C GLY A 707 8.76 19.48 -10.70
N ILE A 708 9.85 19.08 -11.37
CA ILE A 708 10.25 17.73 -11.65
C ILE A 708 11.00 17.18 -10.44
N ASP A 709 10.57 16.05 -9.89
CA ASP A 709 11.35 15.29 -8.92
C ASP A 709 12.30 14.34 -9.70
N PRO A 710 13.62 14.57 -9.68
CA PRO A 710 14.58 13.71 -10.35
C PRO A 710 14.75 12.41 -9.56
N ALA A 711 14.84 11.30 -10.27
CA ALA A 711 15.18 10.00 -9.67
C ALA A 711 16.65 9.91 -9.28
N VAL A 712 16.95 9.03 -8.33
CA VAL A 712 18.32 8.75 -7.87
C VAL A 712 19.12 8.11 -9.01
N GLY A 713 20.34 8.58 -9.24
CA GLY A 713 21.28 7.96 -10.17
C GLY A 713 21.87 6.66 -9.63
N ARG A 714 22.92 6.18 -10.30
CA ARG A 714 23.66 5.00 -9.85
C ARG A 714 24.10 5.17 -8.40
N ASN A 715 23.80 4.16 -7.59
CA ASN A 715 24.17 4.10 -6.17
C ASN A 715 24.42 2.66 -5.74
N VAL A 716 25.17 2.50 -4.65
CA VAL A 716 25.57 1.19 -4.13
C VAL A 716 25.24 1.11 -2.64
N TYR A 717 25.01 -0.10 -2.19
CA TYR A 717 24.88 -0.43 -0.76
C TYR A 717 25.49 -1.79 -0.47
N ALA A 718 25.88 -1.99 0.78
CA ALA A 718 26.26 -3.27 1.33
C ALA A 718 25.71 -3.44 2.74
N GLY A 719 25.34 -4.64 3.10
CA GLY A 719 24.75 -4.95 4.39
C GLY A 719 25.22 -6.28 4.96
N LEU A 720 25.11 -6.38 6.28
CA LEU A 720 25.38 -7.57 7.07
C LEU A 720 24.13 -7.89 7.89
N SER A 721 23.66 -9.13 7.78
CA SER A 721 22.58 -9.68 8.60
C SER A 721 23.15 -10.77 9.51
N LEU A 722 22.83 -10.72 10.82
CA LEU A 722 23.23 -11.67 11.83
C LEU A 722 22.01 -12.24 12.54
N GLN A 723 22.06 -13.55 12.84
CA GLN A 723 20.97 -14.26 13.54
C GLN A 723 21.54 -15.19 14.62
N PHE A 724 20.92 -15.17 15.81
CA PHE A 724 21.35 -15.95 16.98
C PHE A 724 20.19 -16.66 17.66
#